data_c6b9e1735bc769be5bae159f605c5962
#
_entry.id   c6b9e1735bc769be5bae159f605c5962
#
_cell.length_a   1.000
_cell.length_b   1.000
_cell.length_c   1.000
_cell.angle_alpha   90.00
_cell.angle_beta   90.00
_cell.angle_gamma   90.00
#
_symmetry.space_group_name_H-M   'P 1'
#
loop_
_entity.id
_entity.type
_entity.pdbx_description
1 polymer ?
#
loop_
_entity_poly.entity_id
_entity_poly.type
_entity_poly.pdbx_seq_one_letter_code
_entity_poly.pdbx_strand_id
1 'polypeptide(L)'
;MLNLGILAHVDAGKTSLTERLLHAAGAIDEVGSVDDGNTQTDSLALERQRGITIKSAVVSFVIGGTTVNLIDTPGHPDFIAEVERVLSVLDGAVLVVSAVEGVQAQTRVLMRTLRRLGIPALVFVNKIDRRGARYDGVLREITGKLVPAAVAMGVTTGLGTRAAAFTPFDGAAGFEGLVEVLAEQGEELLAAYVDDERSVSYARLRAELVAQTGRAVAHPVFFGSAITGAGVDALIAGIEELLPPAQDDPGGPVAGTVFKVERGQAGEKIAYVRMSGGTLRTRDRLRFGGGREGKVTGISVFDGGTSVRAQQVTAGRIARLWGLTDVRIGDHVTSLEGGADAVRPASEGHFAPPTLETVVVPRRPADKGALHLALAQLAEQDPLIGLRQDDLRQEVSVSLYGEVQKEVVQATLMADFGLDVTFRETTTIRVERPTGTGAAIEVIAKAPNPFLATVGLRVEPGPVDGGVEFRLEVELGSLPYAFMRTIEDTVRDTLRHGGLHGWEVVDCVVTLTHSGYWARQSHMGGGFDKSMSSTAGDFRNLVPLVLMAALKRAGTTVYEPMHRFRLELPPDTLGPVLPVLAGLGAIPRTRQDALVEGDIPAAGVHELERRLPSLTRGDGLLECGFDRYQPVRGPIPVRPRTDHNPLDRKAYLLHVVRRV
;
A
#
# COMPACT_ATOMS: atom_id res chain seq x y z
N MET A 1 14.66 5.66 20.83
CA MET A 1 13.29 5.16 20.55
C MET A 1 13.35 4.31 19.29
N LEU A 2 12.58 3.23 19.19
CA LEU A 2 12.59 2.31 18.06
C LEU A 2 11.15 2.04 17.60
N ASN A 3 10.85 2.27 16.32
CA ASN A 3 9.59 1.87 15.71
C ASN A 3 9.80 0.50 15.02
N LEU A 4 9.30 -0.54 15.66
CA LEU A 4 9.57 -1.94 15.32
C LEU A 4 8.35 -2.58 14.64
N GLY A 5 8.54 -3.10 13.42
CA GLY A 5 7.51 -3.88 12.73
C GLY A 5 7.63 -5.37 12.99
N ILE A 6 6.51 -6.06 13.25
CA ILE A 6 6.46 -7.52 13.20
C ILE A 6 5.76 -7.96 11.93
N LEU A 7 6.49 -8.67 11.08
CA LEU A 7 6.09 -9.11 9.76
C LEU A 7 6.11 -10.63 9.67
N ALA A 8 5.12 -11.22 9.03
CA ALA A 8 5.05 -12.67 8.90
C ALA A 8 4.14 -13.08 7.73
N HIS A 9 4.31 -14.30 7.24
CA HIS A 9 3.26 -14.97 6.49
C HIS A 9 2.13 -15.45 7.42
N VAL A 10 1.01 -15.80 6.82
CA VAL A 10 -0.16 -16.35 7.55
C VAL A 10 0.26 -17.57 8.39
N ASP A 11 -0.25 -17.68 9.59
CA ASP A 11 0.00 -18.77 10.54
C ASP A 11 1.46 -18.92 11.06
N ALA A 12 2.38 -18.02 10.75
CA ALA A 12 3.74 -18.08 11.33
C ALA A 12 3.77 -17.85 12.86
N GLY A 13 2.67 -17.37 13.44
CA GLY A 13 2.52 -17.07 14.87
C GLY A 13 2.97 -15.65 15.23
N LYS A 14 2.72 -14.70 14.34
CA LYS A 14 3.03 -13.28 14.52
C LYS A 14 2.35 -12.69 15.77
N THR A 15 1.02 -12.77 15.85
CA THR A 15 0.23 -12.24 16.98
C THR A 15 0.63 -12.87 18.31
N SER A 16 0.90 -14.19 18.32
CA SER A 16 1.40 -14.88 19.53
C SER A 16 2.78 -14.36 19.96
N LEU A 17 3.67 -14.02 19.00
CA LEU A 17 4.97 -13.42 19.31
C LEU A 17 4.79 -12.00 19.84
N THR A 18 3.91 -11.20 19.25
CA THR A 18 3.58 -9.86 19.72
C THR A 18 3.11 -9.89 21.18
N GLU A 19 2.13 -10.73 21.50
CA GLU A 19 1.61 -10.89 22.87
C GLU A 19 2.73 -11.33 23.85
N ARG A 20 3.61 -12.26 23.42
CA ARG A 20 4.73 -12.72 24.22
C ARG A 20 5.77 -11.62 24.49
N LEU A 21 6.08 -10.79 23.50
CA LEU A 21 6.98 -9.64 23.65
C LEU A 21 6.40 -8.61 24.62
N LEU A 22 5.10 -8.31 24.51
CA LEU A 22 4.40 -7.39 25.41
C LEU A 22 4.41 -7.90 26.86
N HIS A 23 4.17 -9.20 27.06
CA HIS A 23 4.23 -9.83 28.38
C HIS A 23 5.65 -9.80 28.95
N ALA A 24 6.66 -10.18 28.17
CA ALA A 24 8.05 -10.17 28.60
C ALA A 24 8.55 -8.75 28.96
N ALA A 25 8.03 -7.73 28.29
CA ALA A 25 8.29 -6.33 28.60
C ALA A 25 7.44 -5.77 29.75
N GLY A 26 6.54 -6.57 30.34
CA GLY A 26 5.64 -6.13 31.44
C GLY A 26 4.56 -5.16 31.01
N ALA A 27 4.25 -5.08 29.73
CA ALA A 27 3.18 -4.22 29.19
C ALA A 27 1.79 -4.84 29.35
N ILE A 28 1.72 -6.16 29.50
CA ILE A 28 0.51 -6.93 29.79
C ILE A 28 0.79 -7.97 30.89
N ASP A 29 -0.20 -8.25 31.73
CA ASP A 29 -0.06 -9.19 32.85
C ASP A 29 -0.14 -10.65 32.43
N GLU A 30 -0.92 -10.97 31.38
CA GLU A 30 -1.13 -12.31 30.85
C GLU A 30 -1.00 -12.32 29.33
N VAL A 31 -0.46 -13.42 28.79
CA VAL A 31 -0.33 -13.60 27.33
C VAL A 31 -1.68 -13.94 26.74
N GLY A 32 -2.18 -13.09 25.84
CA GLY A 32 -3.39 -13.38 25.07
C GLY A 32 -3.21 -14.57 24.12
N SER A 33 -4.31 -15.25 23.85
CA SER A 33 -4.39 -16.39 22.92
C SER A 33 -5.24 -16.02 21.71
N VAL A 34 -4.71 -16.29 20.51
CA VAL A 34 -5.45 -16.10 19.25
C VAL A 34 -6.67 -17.03 19.22
N ASP A 35 -6.52 -18.25 19.74
CA ASP A 35 -7.61 -19.25 19.76
C ASP A 35 -8.75 -18.83 20.71
N ASP A 36 -8.43 -18.13 21.81
CA ASP A 36 -9.41 -17.63 22.78
C ASP A 36 -9.94 -16.22 22.42
N GLY A 37 -9.37 -15.57 21.42
CA GLY A 37 -9.78 -14.26 20.91
C GLY A 37 -9.60 -13.11 21.92
N ASN A 38 -8.64 -13.23 22.87
CA ASN A 38 -8.37 -12.24 23.92
C ASN A 38 -7.04 -11.49 23.75
N THR A 39 -6.50 -11.47 22.53
CA THR A 39 -5.26 -10.74 22.18
C THR A 39 -5.45 -9.24 22.25
N GLN A 40 -4.41 -8.49 22.64
CA GLN A 40 -4.43 -7.02 22.75
C GLN A 40 -4.40 -6.33 21.38
N THR A 41 -3.80 -6.96 20.38
CA THR A 41 -3.59 -6.37 19.06
C THR A 41 -4.76 -6.58 18.10
N ASP A 42 -5.55 -7.65 18.27
CA ASP A 42 -6.67 -7.96 17.40
C ASP A 42 -7.94 -7.23 17.87
N SER A 43 -8.24 -6.11 17.23
CA SER A 43 -9.36 -5.23 17.63
C SER A 43 -10.70 -5.59 16.99
N LEU A 44 -10.68 -6.21 15.78
CA LEU A 44 -11.88 -6.55 15.05
C LEU A 44 -12.42 -7.93 15.44
N ALA A 45 -13.75 -8.06 15.52
CA ALA A 45 -14.40 -9.35 15.78
C ALA A 45 -14.01 -10.42 14.71
N LEU A 46 -13.82 -9.98 13.46
CA LEU A 46 -13.41 -10.85 12.37
C LEU A 46 -11.97 -11.34 12.50
N GLU A 47 -11.04 -10.51 13.02
CA GLU A 47 -9.67 -10.91 13.33
C GLU A 47 -9.67 -12.07 14.33
N ARG A 48 -10.43 -11.92 15.43
CA ARG A 48 -10.57 -12.94 16.47
C ARG A 48 -11.24 -14.22 15.95
N GLN A 49 -12.26 -14.08 15.10
CA GLN A 49 -12.99 -15.24 14.55
C GLN A 49 -12.12 -16.05 13.58
N ARG A 50 -11.26 -15.39 12.79
CA ARG A 50 -10.45 -16.02 11.76
C ARG A 50 -9.00 -16.28 12.19
N GLY A 51 -8.55 -15.71 13.30
CA GLY A 51 -7.17 -15.82 13.77
C GLY A 51 -6.16 -15.12 12.84
N ILE A 52 -6.59 -14.07 12.11
CA ILE A 52 -5.72 -13.30 11.21
C ILE A 52 -5.76 -11.82 11.57
N THR A 53 -4.63 -11.14 11.57
CA THR A 53 -4.57 -9.68 11.70
C THR A 53 -4.97 -9.03 10.37
N ILE A 54 -5.87 -8.07 10.43
CA ILE A 54 -6.41 -7.33 9.28
C ILE A 54 -5.91 -5.89 9.28
N LYS A 55 -5.94 -5.21 10.44
CA LYS A 55 -5.49 -3.83 10.61
C LYS A 55 -4.21 -3.77 11.43
N SER A 56 -3.31 -2.87 11.09
CA SER A 56 -2.11 -2.63 11.91
C SER A 56 -2.50 -2.06 13.27
N ALA A 57 -1.86 -2.58 14.34
CA ALA A 57 -1.99 -2.09 15.70
C ALA A 57 -0.65 -1.50 16.18
N VAL A 58 -0.71 -0.44 17.00
CA VAL A 58 0.47 0.18 17.60
C VAL A 58 0.40 0.02 19.11
N VAL A 59 1.42 -0.60 19.68
CA VAL A 59 1.56 -0.76 21.13
C VAL A 59 2.97 -0.33 21.53
N SER A 60 3.10 0.41 22.64
CA SER A 60 4.39 0.92 23.13
C SER A 60 4.78 0.23 24.43
N PHE A 61 6.04 -0.16 24.56
CA PHE A 61 6.64 -0.73 25.76
C PHE A 61 8.12 -0.35 25.86
N VAL A 62 8.78 -0.74 26.96
CA VAL A 62 10.18 -0.43 27.21
C VAL A 62 11.01 -1.71 27.28
N ILE A 63 12.11 -1.75 26.54
CA ILE A 63 13.14 -2.80 26.60
C ILE A 63 14.46 -2.14 26.93
N GLY A 64 15.16 -2.58 27.99
CA GLY A 64 16.51 -2.11 28.32
C GLY A 64 16.68 -0.60 28.42
N GLY A 65 15.61 0.14 28.71
CA GLY A 65 15.60 1.61 28.72
C GLY A 65 15.24 2.27 27.40
N THR A 66 15.10 1.50 26.29
CA THR A 66 14.63 1.99 24.99
C THR A 66 13.12 1.83 24.86
N THR A 67 12.41 2.92 24.57
CA THR A 67 10.98 2.83 24.24
C THR A 67 10.82 2.24 22.83
N VAL A 68 10.07 1.17 22.72
CA VAL A 68 9.73 0.48 21.47
C VAL A 68 8.26 0.72 21.16
N ASN A 69 7.97 1.32 20.00
CA ASN A 69 6.64 1.31 19.39
C ASN A 69 6.56 0.10 18.47
N LEU A 70 5.89 -0.93 18.93
CA LEU A 70 5.67 -2.13 18.14
C LEU A 70 4.46 -1.92 17.24
N ILE A 71 4.65 -2.16 15.94
CA ILE A 71 3.58 -2.07 14.94
C ILE A 71 3.32 -3.48 14.43
N ASP A 72 2.19 -4.03 14.84
CA ASP A 72 1.72 -5.33 14.37
C ASP A 72 1.06 -5.16 12.99
N THR A 73 1.43 -5.98 12.00
CA THR A 73 0.98 -5.84 10.61
C THR A 73 0.18 -7.05 10.16
N PRO A 74 -0.74 -6.93 9.18
CA PRO A 74 -1.40 -8.08 8.59
C PRO A 74 -0.41 -9.08 7.99
N GLY A 75 -0.74 -10.37 8.10
CA GLY A 75 0.01 -11.46 7.46
C GLY A 75 -0.59 -11.97 6.16
N HIS A 76 -1.81 -11.55 5.77
CA HIS A 76 -2.49 -12.04 4.58
C HIS A 76 -2.18 -11.17 3.34
N PRO A 77 -1.94 -11.76 2.15
CA PRO A 77 -1.61 -11.02 0.92
C PRO A 77 -2.63 -9.95 0.54
N ASP A 78 -3.93 -10.17 0.78
CA ASP A 78 -4.99 -9.21 0.47
C ASP A 78 -4.86 -7.88 1.24
N PHE A 79 -4.07 -7.86 2.34
CA PHE A 79 -3.81 -6.67 3.15
C PHE A 79 -2.41 -6.12 2.98
N ILE A 80 -1.75 -6.43 1.86
CA ILE A 80 -0.38 -5.98 1.58
C ILE A 80 -0.27 -4.44 1.57
N ALA A 81 -1.33 -3.74 1.22
CA ALA A 81 -1.42 -2.29 1.28
C ALA A 81 -1.25 -1.73 2.70
N GLU A 82 -1.78 -2.43 3.71
CA GLU A 82 -1.61 -2.04 5.11
C GLU A 82 -0.15 -2.24 5.56
N VAL A 83 0.48 -3.33 5.10
CA VAL A 83 1.91 -3.59 5.35
C VAL A 83 2.76 -2.48 4.74
N GLU A 84 2.47 -2.07 3.50
CA GLU A 84 3.21 -1.02 2.79
C GLU A 84 3.27 0.29 3.56
N ARG A 85 2.14 0.71 4.12
CA ARG A 85 2.03 1.96 4.89
C ARG A 85 2.89 1.92 6.15
N VAL A 86 2.91 0.77 6.81
CA VAL A 86 3.72 0.55 8.02
C VAL A 86 5.20 0.56 7.68
N LEU A 87 5.63 -0.08 6.59
CA LEU A 87 7.04 -0.14 6.20
C LEU A 87 7.69 1.24 6.08
N SER A 88 6.94 2.26 5.64
CA SER A 88 7.45 3.63 5.48
C SER A 88 7.83 4.33 6.79
N VAL A 89 7.45 3.77 7.93
CA VAL A 89 7.62 4.40 9.25
C VAL A 89 8.43 3.54 10.23
N LEU A 90 8.95 2.38 9.78
CA LEU A 90 9.76 1.48 10.60
C LEU A 90 11.22 1.92 10.67
N ASP A 91 11.82 1.72 11.84
CA ASP A 91 13.25 1.83 12.08
C ASP A 91 13.95 0.46 12.06
N GLY A 92 13.17 -0.61 12.29
CA GLY A 92 13.62 -2.00 12.22
C GLY A 92 12.45 -2.97 12.15
N ALA A 93 12.73 -4.22 11.83
CA ALA A 93 11.71 -5.26 11.69
C ALA A 93 12.12 -6.59 12.31
N VAL A 94 11.14 -7.38 12.76
CA VAL A 94 11.28 -8.81 13.05
C VAL A 94 10.45 -9.57 12.03
N LEU A 95 11.11 -10.35 11.18
CA LEU A 95 10.47 -11.23 10.21
C LEU A 95 10.29 -12.62 10.81
N VAL A 96 9.04 -13.01 11.05
CA VAL A 96 8.71 -14.30 11.66
C VAL A 96 8.59 -15.38 10.59
N VAL A 97 9.29 -16.48 10.78
CA VAL A 97 9.28 -17.67 9.93
C VAL A 97 8.87 -18.86 10.79
N SER A 98 8.14 -19.82 10.25
CA SER A 98 7.80 -21.04 10.99
C SER A 98 8.90 -22.10 10.88
N ALA A 99 9.28 -22.73 12.00
CA ALA A 99 10.21 -23.86 12.03
C ALA A 99 9.63 -25.12 11.35
N VAL A 100 8.32 -25.17 11.17
CA VAL A 100 7.59 -26.31 10.57
C VAL A 100 7.40 -26.09 9.08
N GLU A 101 6.75 -24.97 8.70
CA GLU A 101 6.41 -24.63 7.32
C GLU A 101 7.60 -24.08 6.53
N GLY A 102 8.61 -23.52 7.20
CA GLY A 102 9.79 -22.92 6.57
C GLY A 102 9.50 -21.58 5.89
N VAL A 103 10.30 -21.27 4.86
CA VAL A 103 10.22 -20.02 4.11
C VAL A 103 9.10 -20.07 3.08
N GLN A 104 8.09 -19.25 3.27
CA GLN A 104 6.94 -19.13 2.37
C GLN A 104 7.13 -17.99 1.34
N ALA A 105 6.30 -17.97 0.26
CA ALA A 105 6.35 -16.94 -0.78
C ALA A 105 6.25 -15.53 -0.22
N GLN A 106 5.27 -15.32 0.65
CA GLN A 106 5.05 -14.03 1.27
C GLN A 106 6.23 -13.58 2.13
N THR A 107 6.89 -14.50 2.85
CA THR A 107 8.11 -14.22 3.61
C THR A 107 9.21 -13.65 2.70
N ARG A 108 9.35 -14.21 1.47
CA ARG A 108 10.32 -13.73 0.48
C ARG A 108 9.97 -12.33 -0.05
N VAL A 109 8.69 -12.07 -0.33
CA VAL A 109 8.22 -10.75 -0.76
C VAL A 109 8.52 -9.70 0.31
N LEU A 110 8.17 -9.98 1.58
CA LEU A 110 8.41 -9.10 2.71
C LEU A 110 9.91 -8.81 2.89
N MET A 111 10.76 -9.86 2.90
CA MET A 111 12.22 -9.69 3.06
C MET A 111 12.85 -8.90 1.92
N ARG A 112 12.44 -9.15 0.68
CA ARG A 112 12.89 -8.38 -0.49
C ARG A 112 12.55 -6.91 -0.36
N THR A 113 11.35 -6.60 0.14
CA THR A 113 10.91 -5.21 0.35
C THR A 113 11.69 -4.55 1.48
N LEU A 114 11.90 -5.22 2.63
CA LEU A 114 12.73 -4.71 3.72
C LEU A 114 14.15 -4.35 3.23
N ARG A 115 14.78 -5.25 2.48
CA ARG A 115 16.12 -5.01 1.91
C ARG A 115 16.15 -3.85 0.92
N ARG A 116 15.16 -3.75 0.03
CA ARG A 116 15.04 -2.64 -0.93
C ARG A 116 14.90 -1.29 -0.24
N LEU A 117 14.19 -1.25 0.90
CA LEU A 117 13.99 -0.06 1.71
C LEU A 117 15.16 0.22 2.68
N GLY A 118 16.12 -0.70 2.79
CA GLY A 118 17.22 -0.58 3.74
C GLY A 118 16.78 -0.67 5.20
N ILE A 119 15.66 -1.36 5.48
CA ILE A 119 15.15 -1.53 6.85
C ILE A 119 15.90 -2.69 7.52
N PRO A 120 16.62 -2.44 8.64
CA PRO A 120 17.25 -3.48 9.42
C PRO A 120 16.26 -4.56 9.86
N ALA A 121 16.60 -5.84 9.69
CA ALA A 121 15.67 -6.91 10.01
C ALA A 121 16.35 -8.08 10.73
N LEU A 122 15.71 -8.51 11.82
CA LEU A 122 16.01 -9.77 12.50
C LEU A 122 15.03 -10.85 12.01
N VAL A 123 15.48 -12.08 11.91
CA VAL A 123 14.62 -13.21 11.58
C VAL A 123 14.34 -14.02 12.86
N PHE A 124 13.07 -14.27 13.15
CA PHE A 124 12.67 -15.12 14.27
C PHE A 124 11.99 -16.39 13.76
N VAL A 125 12.66 -17.53 13.91
CA VAL A 125 12.12 -18.83 13.52
C VAL A 125 11.30 -19.39 14.69
N ASN A 126 9.98 -19.22 14.58
CA ASN A 126 8.98 -19.57 15.58
C ASN A 126 8.56 -21.05 15.50
N LYS A 127 7.84 -21.53 16.52
CA LYS A 127 7.24 -22.88 16.60
C LYS A 127 8.27 -24.02 16.74
N ILE A 128 9.41 -23.79 17.38
CA ILE A 128 10.38 -24.87 17.65
C ILE A 128 9.81 -25.98 18.53
N ASP A 129 8.75 -25.72 19.29
CA ASP A 129 8.00 -26.64 20.13
C ASP A 129 7.07 -27.58 19.35
N ARG A 130 6.75 -27.27 18.11
CA ARG A 130 5.81 -28.04 17.29
C ARG A 130 6.47 -29.23 16.61
N ARG A 131 5.76 -30.38 16.60
CA ARG A 131 6.21 -31.57 15.87
C ARG A 131 6.49 -31.24 14.40
N GLY A 132 7.64 -31.66 13.91
CA GLY A 132 8.10 -31.35 12.55
C GLY A 132 8.98 -30.10 12.44
N ALA A 133 9.28 -29.42 13.55
CA ALA A 133 10.22 -28.31 13.58
C ALA A 133 11.63 -28.75 13.15
N ARG A 134 12.28 -27.91 12.32
CA ARG A 134 13.60 -28.19 11.72
C ARG A 134 14.52 -26.99 11.99
N TYR A 135 15.76 -27.23 12.41
CA TYR A 135 16.77 -26.19 12.57
C TYR A 135 17.57 -26.00 11.27
N ASP A 136 18.43 -26.98 10.92
CA ASP A 136 19.33 -26.89 9.75
C ASP A 136 18.55 -26.73 8.43
N GLY A 137 17.41 -27.40 8.31
CA GLY A 137 16.55 -27.31 7.13
C GLY A 137 16.04 -25.89 6.89
N VAL A 138 15.51 -25.25 7.95
CA VAL A 138 14.96 -23.88 7.84
C VAL A 138 16.09 -22.87 7.71
N LEU A 139 17.22 -23.04 8.39
CA LEU A 139 18.37 -22.15 8.24
C LEU A 139 18.90 -22.16 6.80
N ARG A 140 19.02 -23.33 6.17
CA ARG A 140 19.37 -23.44 4.74
C ARG A 140 18.33 -22.81 3.82
N GLU A 141 17.04 -22.93 4.14
CA GLU A 141 16.00 -22.24 3.38
C GLU A 141 16.11 -20.71 3.51
N ILE A 142 16.39 -20.18 4.70
CA ILE A 142 16.61 -18.76 4.94
C ILE A 142 17.82 -18.28 4.13
N THR A 143 18.96 -18.96 4.24
CA THR A 143 20.19 -18.60 3.51
C THR A 143 19.99 -18.67 1.98
N GLY A 144 19.34 -19.72 1.49
CA GLY A 144 19.17 -19.94 0.04
C GLY A 144 18.02 -19.17 -0.60
N LYS A 145 16.95 -18.85 0.16
CA LYS A 145 15.72 -18.27 -0.40
C LYS A 145 15.42 -16.85 0.05
N LEU A 146 15.92 -16.41 1.23
CA LEU A 146 15.70 -15.06 1.74
C LEU A 146 16.93 -14.17 1.60
N VAL A 147 18.02 -14.54 2.31
CA VAL A 147 19.21 -13.70 2.41
C VAL A 147 20.46 -14.57 2.59
N PRO A 148 21.48 -14.41 1.72
CA PRO A 148 22.73 -15.15 1.86
C PRO A 148 23.44 -14.86 3.20
N ALA A 149 23.42 -13.61 3.65
CA ALA A 149 24.05 -13.18 4.89
C ALA A 149 23.12 -13.37 6.11
N ALA A 150 22.55 -14.56 6.27
CA ALA A 150 21.81 -14.98 7.44
C ALA A 150 22.78 -15.51 8.51
N VAL A 151 22.73 -14.94 9.71
CA VAL A 151 23.63 -15.28 10.83
C VAL A 151 22.86 -15.98 11.94
N ALA A 152 23.10 -17.27 12.16
CA ALA A 152 22.50 -17.98 13.29
C ALA A 152 23.05 -17.42 14.61
N MET A 153 22.16 -17.07 15.54
CA MET A 153 22.52 -16.46 16.83
C MET A 153 22.63 -17.46 17.98
N GLY A 154 22.41 -18.74 17.73
CA GLY A 154 22.47 -19.80 18.74
C GLY A 154 22.00 -21.13 18.17
N VAL A 155 21.88 -22.13 19.07
CA VAL A 155 21.45 -23.49 18.74
C VAL A 155 20.16 -23.86 19.48
N THR A 156 19.44 -24.84 18.94
CA THR A 156 18.21 -25.35 19.54
C THR A 156 18.42 -26.76 20.11
N THR A 157 17.72 -27.07 21.19
CA THR A 157 17.63 -28.40 21.76
C THR A 157 16.17 -28.81 21.95
N GLY A 158 15.89 -30.13 21.98
CA GLY A 158 14.55 -30.65 22.23
C GLY A 158 13.49 -30.27 21.17
N LEU A 159 13.89 -30.01 19.93
CA LEU A 159 12.99 -29.62 18.82
C LEU A 159 11.76 -30.53 18.71
N GLY A 160 10.61 -29.93 18.41
CA GLY A 160 9.35 -30.65 18.22
C GLY A 160 8.67 -31.05 19.53
N THR A 161 9.12 -30.56 20.67
CA THR A 161 8.53 -30.82 21.99
C THR A 161 8.33 -29.53 22.79
N ARG A 162 7.47 -29.53 23.78
CA ARG A 162 7.29 -28.41 24.71
C ARG A 162 8.53 -28.00 25.49
N ALA A 163 9.52 -28.91 25.57
CA ALA A 163 10.81 -28.67 26.22
C ALA A 163 11.86 -28.08 25.25
N ALA A 164 11.47 -27.73 24.03
CA ALA A 164 12.36 -27.08 23.09
C ALA A 164 12.93 -25.78 23.67
N ALA A 165 14.24 -25.63 23.56
CA ALA A 165 14.96 -24.47 24.06
C ALA A 165 15.90 -23.90 23.00
N PHE A 166 16.20 -22.60 23.11
CA PHE A 166 17.20 -21.90 22.32
C PHE A 166 18.31 -21.39 23.24
N THR A 167 19.54 -21.67 22.88
CA THR A 167 20.72 -21.21 23.61
C THR A 167 21.53 -20.30 22.71
N PRO A 168 21.63 -18.99 23.03
CA PRO A 168 22.48 -18.07 22.28
C PRO A 168 23.92 -18.52 22.27
N PHE A 169 24.66 -18.21 21.21
CA PHE A 169 26.11 -18.39 21.21
C PHE A 169 26.78 -17.41 22.17
N ASP A 170 27.72 -17.92 22.95
CA ASP A 170 28.60 -17.15 23.79
C ASP A 170 30.05 -17.23 23.25
N GLY A 171 30.68 -16.10 23.03
CA GLY A 171 32.09 -15.99 22.65
C GLY A 171 32.54 -16.97 21.54
N ALA A 172 33.26 -18.02 21.93
CA ALA A 172 33.93 -18.94 21.00
C ALA A 172 32.98 -19.79 20.13
N ALA A 173 31.80 -20.16 20.66
CA ALA A 173 30.90 -21.09 19.98
C ALA A 173 30.25 -20.54 18.70
N GLY A 174 30.17 -19.20 18.54
CA GLY A 174 29.60 -18.53 17.36
C GLY A 174 30.66 -17.90 16.46
N PHE A 175 31.95 -17.98 16.81
CA PHE A 175 33.01 -17.20 16.15
C PHE A 175 33.17 -17.55 14.66
N GLU A 176 33.33 -18.84 14.33
CA GLU A 176 33.57 -19.28 12.94
C GLU A 176 32.40 -18.90 12.00
N GLY A 177 31.16 -19.16 12.42
CA GLY A 177 29.98 -18.81 11.61
C GLY A 177 29.78 -17.29 11.43
N LEU A 178 30.16 -16.49 12.44
CA LEU A 178 30.13 -15.04 12.34
C LEU A 178 31.18 -14.51 11.35
N VAL A 179 32.42 -15.00 11.46
CA VAL A 179 33.52 -14.57 10.58
C VAL A 179 33.18 -14.86 9.12
N GLU A 180 32.74 -16.08 8.82
CA GLU A 180 32.43 -16.51 7.44
C GLU A 180 31.42 -15.54 6.79
N VAL A 181 30.30 -15.28 7.45
CA VAL A 181 29.23 -14.46 6.88
C VAL A 181 29.58 -12.97 6.84
N LEU A 182 30.21 -12.44 7.91
CA LEU A 182 30.48 -10.99 7.98
C LEU A 182 31.68 -10.57 7.13
N ALA A 183 32.69 -11.45 6.95
CA ALA A 183 33.85 -11.17 6.10
C ALA A 183 33.49 -11.12 4.61
N GLU A 184 32.49 -11.89 4.15
CA GLU A 184 32.00 -11.80 2.77
C GLU A 184 31.45 -10.40 2.41
N GLN A 185 30.99 -9.65 3.40
CA GLN A 185 30.33 -8.35 3.22
C GLN A 185 31.22 -7.16 3.69
N GLY A 186 32.40 -7.45 4.29
CA GLY A 186 33.28 -6.43 4.89
C GLY A 186 34.74 -6.60 4.49
N GLU A 187 35.22 -5.81 3.50
CA GLU A 187 36.63 -5.89 3.00
C GLU A 187 37.66 -5.71 4.11
N GLU A 188 37.43 -4.79 5.06
CA GLU A 188 38.35 -4.55 6.18
C GLU A 188 38.42 -5.71 7.17
N LEU A 189 37.28 -6.39 7.40
CA LEU A 189 37.22 -7.57 8.27
C LEU A 189 37.91 -8.75 7.58
N LEU A 190 37.65 -8.95 6.29
CA LEU A 190 38.26 -10.01 5.48
C LEU A 190 39.79 -9.85 5.45
N ALA A 191 40.27 -8.64 5.18
CA ALA A 191 41.72 -8.35 5.16
C ALA A 191 42.36 -8.64 6.52
N ALA A 192 41.75 -8.19 7.63
CA ALA A 192 42.29 -8.44 8.97
C ALA A 192 42.29 -9.94 9.34
N TYR A 193 41.28 -10.68 8.92
CA TYR A 193 41.18 -12.13 9.19
C TYR A 193 42.21 -12.92 8.37
N VAL A 194 42.44 -12.55 7.12
CA VAL A 194 43.45 -13.18 6.23
C VAL A 194 44.86 -12.87 6.71
N ASP A 195 45.12 -11.66 7.20
CA ASP A 195 46.45 -11.28 7.71
C ASP A 195 46.81 -11.98 9.02
N ASP A 196 45.89 -12.01 9.98
CA ASP A 196 46.05 -12.72 11.27
C ASP A 196 44.67 -13.02 11.88
N GLU A 197 44.25 -14.26 11.81
CA GLU A 197 42.98 -14.75 12.40
C GLU A 197 42.81 -14.35 13.86
N ARG A 198 43.91 -14.30 14.65
CA ARG A 198 43.90 -13.92 16.05
C ARG A 198 43.69 -12.42 16.29
N SER A 199 43.84 -11.59 15.26
CA SER A 199 43.60 -10.14 15.33
C SER A 199 42.11 -9.80 15.40
N VAL A 200 41.24 -10.74 15.01
CA VAL A 200 39.79 -10.58 15.01
C VAL A 200 39.21 -11.11 16.32
N SER A 201 38.84 -10.21 17.22
CA SER A 201 38.18 -10.59 18.49
C SER A 201 36.67 -10.76 18.30
N TYR A 202 36.03 -11.55 19.18
CA TYR A 202 34.58 -11.70 19.21
C TYR A 202 33.87 -10.34 19.39
N ALA A 203 34.42 -9.45 20.20
CA ALA A 203 33.87 -8.08 20.35
C ALA A 203 33.87 -7.28 19.04
N ARG A 204 34.92 -7.42 18.21
CA ARG A 204 34.98 -6.81 16.87
C ARG A 204 33.92 -7.39 15.94
N LEU A 205 33.73 -8.72 15.95
CA LEU A 205 32.68 -9.38 15.16
C LEU A 205 31.29 -8.93 15.57
N ARG A 206 31.04 -8.78 16.88
CA ARG A 206 29.75 -8.26 17.38
C ARG A 206 29.51 -6.82 16.91
N ALA A 207 30.53 -5.96 16.98
CA ALA A 207 30.41 -4.58 16.47
C ALA A 207 30.15 -4.53 14.96
N GLU A 208 30.79 -5.40 14.19
CA GLU A 208 30.55 -5.50 12.75
C GLU A 208 29.15 -6.06 12.46
N LEU A 209 28.68 -7.05 13.22
CA LEU A 209 27.30 -7.55 13.10
C LEU A 209 26.27 -6.44 13.33
N VAL A 210 26.47 -5.60 14.37
CA VAL A 210 25.60 -4.43 14.63
C VAL A 210 25.62 -3.47 13.43
N ALA A 211 26.82 -3.15 12.92
CA ALA A 211 26.97 -2.25 11.80
C ALA A 211 26.34 -2.78 10.50
N GLN A 212 26.55 -4.06 10.18
CA GLN A 212 25.98 -4.68 8.97
C GLN A 212 24.47 -4.92 9.10
N THR A 213 23.97 -5.27 10.28
CA THR A 213 22.53 -5.36 10.54
C THR A 213 21.86 -3.99 10.37
N GLY A 214 22.46 -2.94 10.94
CA GLY A 214 21.96 -1.56 10.80
C GLY A 214 21.92 -1.06 9.35
N ARG A 215 22.76 -1.60 8.46
CA ARG A 215 22.75 -1.33 7.01
C ARG A 215 21.86 -2.29 6.21
N ALA A 216 21.12 -3.17 6.87
CA ALA A 216 20.29 -4.22 6.25
C ALA A 216 21.09 -5.17 5.32
N VAL A 217 22.35 -5.42 5.63
CA VAL A 217 23.24 -6.31 4.88
C VAL A 217 23.30 -7.69 5.52
N ALA A 218 23.54 -7.79 6.84
CA ALA A 218 23.50 -9.03 7.60
C ALA A 218 22.16 -9.15 8.36
N HIS A 219 21.66 -10.38 8.48
CA HIS A 219 20.37 -10.65 9.10
C HIS A 219 20.50 -11.73 10.19
N PRO A 220 20.53 -11.33 11.48
CA PRO A 220 20.57 -12.24 12.61
C PRO A 220 19.33 -13.13 12.69
N VAL A 221 19.51 -14.43 12.90
CA VAL A 221 18.46 -15.45 12.95
C VAL A 221 18.38 -16.05 14.37
N PHE A 222 17.24 -15.83 15.01
CA PHE A 222 16.89 -16.38 16.32
C PHE A 222 15.87 -17.51 16.15
N PHE A 223 15.90 -18.50 17.04
CA PHE A 223 14.92 -19.57 17.06
C PHE A 223 14.16 -19.55 18.38
N GLY A 224 12.86 -19.85 18.35
CA GLY A 224 12.08 -19.83 19.57
C GLY A 224 10.65 -20.33 19.40
N SER A 225 9.90 -20.19 20.47
CA SER A 225 8.47 -20.47 20.52
C SER A 225 7.73 -19.35 21.23
N ALA A 226 6.85 -18.66 20.52
CA ALA A 226 5.96 -17.65 21.10
C ALA A 226 5.03 -18.25 22.17
N ILE A 227 4.67 -19.53 22.05
CA ILE A 227 3.77 -20.21 23.00
C ILE A 227 4.51 -20.55 24.30
N THR A 228 5.69 -21.16 24.23
CA THR A 228 6.43 -21.55 25.43
C THR A 228 7.31 -20.44 26.02
N GLY A 229 7.61 -19.40 25.23
CA GLY A 229 8.53 -18.31 25.58
C GLY A 229 10.00 -18.63 25.29
N ALA A 230 10.33 -19.84 24.84
CA ALA A 230 11.70 -20.22 24.53
C ALA A 230 12.30 -19.29 23.47
N GLY A 231 13.52 -18.78 23.69
CA GLY A 231 14.25 -17.92 22.76
C GLY A 231 13.75 -16.48 22.64
N VAL A 232 12.65 -16.11 23.30
CA VAL A 232 12.11 -14.74 23.24
C VAL A 232 13.01 -13.74 23.96
N ASP A 233 13.60 -14.10 25.10
CA ASP A 233 14.55 -13.24 25.81
C ASP A 233 15.79 -12.95 24.94
N ALA A 234 16.26 -13.95 24.19
CA ALA A 234 17.38 -13.77 23.26
C ALA A 234 17.01 -12.84 22.08
N LEU A 235 15.78 -12.94 21.57
CA LEU A 235 15.27 -12.01 20.56
C LEU A 235 15.18 -10.59 21.11
N ILE A 236 14.68 -10.41 22.35
CA ILE A 236 14.59 -9.11 23.03
C ILE A 236 15.97 -8.47 23.16
N ALA A 237 16.97 -9.23 23.62
CA ALA A 237 18.36 -8.76 23.68
C ALA A 237 18.91 -8.41 22.29
N GLY A 238 18.56 -9.21 21.27
CA GLY A 238 18.92 -8.93 19.88
C GLY A 238 18.27 -7.66 19.33
N ILE A 239 17.02 -7.38 19.66
CA ILE A 239 16.33 -6.13 19.26
C ILE A 239 17.05 -4.92 19.88
N GLU A 240 17.42 -4.99 21.15
CA GLU A 240 18.11 -3.91 21.87
C GLU A 240 19.52 -3.65 21.31
N GLU A 241 20.28 -4.69 21.02
CA GLU A 241 21.68 -4.59 20.59
C GLU A 241 21.84 -4.32 19.10
N LEU A 242 21.03 -4.98 18.25
CA LEU A 242 21.29 -5.07 16.80
C LEU A 242 20.43 -4.11 15.96
N LEU A 243 19.33 -3.59 16.51
CA LEU A 243 18.51 -2.63 15.79
C LEU A 243 18.80 -1.21 16.27
N PRO A 244 19.30 -0.32 15.38
CA PRO A 244 19.63 1.03 15.77
C PRO A 244 18.36 1.83 16.09
N PRO A 245 18.36 2.63 17.17
CA PRO A 245 17.28 3.60 17.38
C PRO A 245 17.30 4.66 16.26
N ALA A 246 16.12 5.19 15.94
CA ALA A 246 15.99 6.24 14.93
C ALA A 246 16.87 7.46 15.26
N GLN A 247 17.55 7.98 14.27
CA GLN A 247 18.28 9.24 14.33
C GLN A 247 17.32 10.39 14.01
N ASP A 248 16.45 10.72 14.94
CA ASP A 248 15.47 11.79 14.80
C ASP A 248 16.01 13.09 15.40
N ASP A 249 15.65 14.24 14.80
CA ASP A 249 16.06 15.56 15.28
C ASP A 249 14.91 16.30 16.00
N PRO A 250 14.82 16.22 17.34
CA PRO A 250 13.79 16.93 18.10
C PRO A 250 13.89 18.45 18.05
N GLY A 251 15.08 18.98 17.70
CA GLY A 251 15.36 20.42 17.59
C GLY A 251 15.13 21.00 16.20
N GLY A 252 14.95 20.14 15.21
CA GLY A 252 14.71 20.54 13.82
C GLY A 252 13.29 21.04 13.55
N PRO A 253 12.98 21.32 12.28
CA PRO A 253 11.62 21.68 11.88
C PRO A 253 10.66 20.51 12.07
N VAL A 254 9.40 20.83 12.34
CA VAL A 254 8.34 19.80 12.46
C VAL A 254 8.20 19.06 11.14
N ALA A 255 8.38 17.75 11.19
CA ALA A 255 8.22 16.83 10.08
C ALA A 255 7.67 15.50 10.56
N GLY A 256 6.80 14.89 9.75
CA GLY A 256 6.24 13.57 10.04
C GLY A 256 5.50 12.98 8.84
N THR A 257 5.14 11.70 8.94
CA THR A 257 4.41 10.97 7.91
C THR A 257 3.15 10.34 8.49
N VAL A 258 2.03 10.55 7.81
CA VAL A 258 0.74 9.93 8.14
C VAL A 258 0.71 8.52 7.54
N PHE A 259 0.69 7.49 8.37
CA PHE A 259 0.67 6.11 7.89
C PHE A 259 -0.65 5.39 8.11
N LYS A 260 -1.53 5.94 8.99
CA LYS A 260 -2.84 5.36 9.27
C LYS A 260 -3.85 6.46 9.59
N VAL A 261 -5.09 6.24 9.19
CA VAL A 261 -6.24 7.10 9.52
C VAL A 261 -7.35 6.23 10.09
N GLU A 262 -7.93 6.66 11.21
CA GLU A 262 -9.09 6.01 11.83
C GLU A 262 -10.22 7.02 12.04
N ARG A 263 -11.43 6.52 12.30
CA ARG A 263 -12.57 7.30 12.75
C ARG A 263 -12.81 7.02 14.23
N GLY A 264 -12.90 8.10 15.02
CA GLY A 264 -13.29 8.00 16.42
C GLY A 264 -14.79 7.76 16.59
N GLN A 265 -15.22 7.55 17.82
CA GLN A 265 -16.62 7.22 18.15
C GLN A 265 -17.62 8.33 17.75
N ALA A 266 -17.19 9.59 17.71
CA ALA A 266 -17.99 10.72 17.25
C ALA A 266 -17.83 10.99 15.73
N GLY A 267 -17.18 10.08 15.00
CA GLY A 267 -16.93 10.19 13.56
C GLY A 267 -15.77 11.12 13.19
N GLU A 268 -15.04 11.66 14.17
CA GLU A 268 -13.87 12.50 13.96
C GLU A 268 -12.71 11.73 13.35
N LYS A 269 -11.95 12.39 12.46
CA LYS A 269 -10.76 11.80 11.83
C LYS A 269 -9.58 11.87 12.79
N ILE A 270 -8.90 10.73 12.96
CA ILE A 270 -7.71 10.54 13.79
C ILE A 270 -6.57 10.11 12.88
N ALA A 271 -5.55 10.94 12.76
CA ALA A 271 -4.37 10.62 11.98
C ALA A 271 -3.27 10.02 12.87
N TYR A 272 -2.70 8.89 12.48
CA TYR A 272 -1.50 8.32 13.07
C TYR A 272 -0.29 8.82 12.32
N VAL A 273 0.56 9.55 13.02
CA VAL A 273 1.72 10.22 12.45
C VAL A 273 2.99 9.75 13.15
N ARG A 274 3.96 9.29 12.38
CA ARG A 274 5.33 9.13 12.86
C ARG A 274 6.04 10.46 12.69
N MET A 275 6.52 11.02 13.78
CA MET A 275 7.29 12.26 13.78
C MET A 275 8.75 11.95 13.43
N SER A 276 9.28 12.57 12.37
CA SER A 276 10.68 12.43 11.94
C SER A 276 11.54 13.66 12.30
N GLY A 277 10.90 14.78 12.63
CA GLY A 277 11.61 16.01 13.02
C GLY A 277 10.78 16.90 13.94
N GLY A 278 11.45 17.71 14.73
CA GLY A 278 10.89 18.76 15.56
C GLY A 278 10.01 18.29 16.70
N THR A 279 9.29 19.27 17.27
CA THR A 279 8.32 19.07 18.35
C THR A 279 7.00 19.72 17.95
N LEU A 280 5.95 18.90 17.83
CA LEU A 280 4.59 19.33 17.51
C LEU A 280 3.78 19.54 18.80
N ARG A 281 3.05 20.63 18.88
CA ARG A 281 2.20 20.98 20.04
C ARG A 281 0.72 21.06 19.66
N THR A 282 -0.12 20.88 20.65
CA THR A 282 -1.56 21.15 20.48
C THR A 282 -1.77 22.63 20.11
N ARG A 283 -2.62 22.86 19.10
CA ARG A 283 -2.94 24.15 18.45
C ARG A 283 -1.96 24.59 17.36
N ASP A 284 -0.86 23.88 17.12
CA ASP A 284 0.00 24.15 15.98
C ASP A 284 -0.78 23.96 14.66
N ARG A 285 -0.37 24.72 13.65
CA ARG A 285 -0.87 24.57 12.28
C ARG A 285 0.14 23.82 11.45
N LEU A 286 -0.34 22.83 10.73
CA LEU A 286 0.46 21.98 9.85
C LEU A 286 0.04 22.18 8.40
N ARG A 287 1.01 22.05 7.51
CA ARG A 287 0.80 21.90 6.08
C ARG A 287 1.00 20.43 5.70
N PHE A 288 0.14 19.91 4.82
CA PHE A 288 0.20 18.53 4.34
C PHE A 288 -0.37 18.41 2.93
N GLY A 289 -0.05 17.32 2.25
CA GLY A 289 -0.65 16.86 0.98
C GLY A 289 -1.04 17.96 -0.02
N GLY A 290 -0.09 18.47 -0.81
CA GLY A 290 -0.38 19.45 -1.87
C GLY A 290 -0.73 20.85 -1.37
N GLY A 291 -0.30 21.23 -0.14
CA GLY A 291 -0.47 22.58 0.40
C GLY A 291 -1.75 22.80 1.22
N ARG A 292 -2.48 21.73 1.55
CA ARG A 292 -3.60 21.80 2.51
C ARG A 292 -3.08 22.14 3.90
N GLU A 293 -3.88 22.82 4.68
CA GLU A 293 -3.53 23.23 6.05
C GLU A 293 -4.57 22.74 7.04
N GLY A 294 -4.12 22.41 8.26
CA GLY A 294 -4.98 22.03 9.36
C GLY A 294 -4.40 22.45 10.71
N LYS A 295 -5.27 22.53 11.72
CA LYS A 295 -4.89 22.86 13.08
C LYS A 295 -5.02 21.63 13.96
N VAL A 296 -3.97 21.28 14.67
CA VAL A 296 -3.98 20.17 15.64
C VAL A 296 -4.85 20.55 16.85
N THR A 297 -5.94 19.83 17.05
CA THR A 297 -6.87 20.07 18.18
C THR A 297 -6.59 19.16 19.37
N GLY A 298 -5.90 18.04 19.15
CA GLY A 298 -5.52 17.10 20.20
C GLY A 298 -4.36 16.23 19.77
N ILE A 299 -3.57 15.79 20.74
CA ILE A 299 -2.44 14.87 20.57
C ILE A 299 -2.61 13.75 21.60
N SER A 300 -2.34 12.52 21.19
CA SER A 300 -2.16 11.38 22.08
C SER A 300 -0.93 10.61 21.65
N VAL A 301 -0.15 10.12 22.59
CA VAL A 301 1.05 9.32 22.36
C VAL A 301 0.87 7.93 22.95
N PHE A 302 1.61 6.96 22.45
CA PHE A 302 1.61 5.62 23.01
C PHE A 302 2.63 5.55 24.15
N ASP A 303 2.20 5.07 25.31
CA ASP A 303 3.04 4.93 26.51
C ASP A 303 2.51 3.79 27.39
N GLY A 304 3.40 2.88 27.84
CA GLY A 304 3.07 1.77 28.72
C GLY A 304 1.90 0.89 28.26
N GLY A 305 1.84 0.54 26.98
CA GLY A 305 0.77 -0.28 26.40
C GLY A 305 -0.53 0.44 26.08
N THR A 306 -0.66 1.73 26.44
CA THR A 306 -1.89 2.52 26.26
C THR A 306 -1.64 3.81 25.50
N SER A 307 -2.75 4.44 25.03
CA SER A 307 -2.70 5.74 24.37
C SER A 307 -3.04 6.85 25.39
N VAL A 308 -2.09 7.75 25.64
CA VAL A 308 -2.21 8.80 26.66
C VAL A 308 -2.29 10.18 25.99
N ARG A 309 -3.20 11.05 26.45
CA ARG A 309 -3.26 12.44 25.98
C ARG A 309 -1.99 13.20 26.34
N ALA A 310 -1.47 13.95 25.36
CA ALA A 310 -0.27 14.76 25.50
C ALA A 310 -0.50 16.18 24.98
N GLN A 311 0.27 17.15 25.47
CA GLN A 311 0.26 18.52 24.95
C GLN A 311 1.22 18.68 23.77
N GLN A 312 2.20 17.79 23.65
CA GLN A 312 3.20 17.80 22.60
C GLN A 312 3.70 16.39 22.27
N VAL A 313 4.27 16.25 21.09
CA VAL A 313 4.98 15.05 20.63
C VAL A 313 6.28 15.47 19.94
N THR A 314 7.36 14.73 20.21
CA THR A 314 8.70 14.96 19.64
C THR A 314 9.00 13.98 18.52
N ALA A 315 10.00 14.29 17.71
CA ALA A 315 10.59 13.38 16.73
C ALA A 315 10.88 11.99 17.32
N GLY A 316 10.77 10.96 16.51
CA GLY A 316 10.92 9.54 16.86
C GLY A 316 9.63 8.88 17.36
N ARG A 317 8.64 9.65 17.79
CA ARG A 317 7.40 9.11 18.35
C ARG A 317 6.31 8.94 17.30
N ILE A 318 5.42 7.98 17.59
CA ILE A 318 4.13 7.85 16.91
C ILE A 318 3.07 8.57 17.75
N ALA A 319 2.26 9.41 17.11
CA ALA A 319 1.17 10.12 17.74
C ALA A 319 -0.15 9.94 17.00
N ARG A 320 -1.24 10.02 17.74
CA ARG A 320 -2.60 10.21 17.22
C ARG A 320 -2.91 11.68 17.25
N LEU A 321 -3.28 12.26 16.11
CA LEU A 321 -3.58 13.67 15.94
C LEU A 321 -5.03 13.88 15.53
N TRP A 322 -5.69 14.86 16.17
CA TRP A 322 -7.03 15.33 15.85
C TRP A 322 -6.98 16.72 15.21
N GLY A 323 -8.00 17.04 14.42
CA GLY A 323 -8.17 18.37 13.80
C GLY A 323 -7.67 18.50 12.38
N LEU A 324 -7.09 17.42 11.80
CA LEU A 324 -6.61 17.37 10.42
C LEU A 324 -7.68 16.70 9.54
N THR A 325 -8.75 17.42 9.18
CA THR A 325 -9.93 16.86 8.50
C THR A 325 -9.65 16.32 7.11
N ASP A 326 -8.74 16.99 6.37
CA ASP A 326 -8.44 16.67 4.97
C ASP A 326 -7.16 15.86 4.78
N VAL A 327 -6.55 15.41 5.90
CA VAL A 327 -5.34 14.60 5.86
C VAL A 327 -5.61 13.22 5.27
N ARG A 328 -4.63 12.70 4.53
CA ARG A 328 -4.67 11.37 3.91
C ARG A 328 -3.47 10.54 4.33
N ILE A 329 -3.61 9.24 4.23
CA ILE A 329 -2.48 8.31 4.40
C ILE A 329 -1.42 8.60 3.32
N GLY A 330 -0.15 8.62 3.73
CA GLY A 330 0.99 9.01 2.88
C GLY A 330 1.29 10.51 2.87
N ASP A 331 0.44 11.36 3.45
CA ASP A 331 0.75 12.79 3.56
C ASP A 331 1.95 13.01 4.48
N HIS A 332 2.91 13.81 4.02
CA HIS A 332 3.94 14.38 4.86
C HIS A 332 3.39 15.64 5.54
N VAL A 333 3.55 15.73 6.84
CA VAL A 333 3.14 16.89 7.64
C VAL A 333 4.36 17.74 7.99
N THR A 334 4.24 19.07 7.84
CA THR A 334 5.30 20.04 8.15
C THR A 334 4.72 21.26 8.82
N SER A 335 5.55 22.05 9.54
CA SER A 335 5.14 23.37 10.03
C SER A 335 4.93 24.34 8.86
N LEU A 336 4.15 25.41 9.08
CA LEU A 336 3.92 26.45 8.07
C LEU A 336 5.18 27.23 7.69
N GLU A 337 6.15 27.28 8.60
CA GLU A 337 7.42 27.98 8.44
C GLU A 337 8.46 27.15 7.64
N GLY A 338 8.23 25.84 7.47
CA GLY A 338 9.01 24.97 6.60
C GLY A 338 8.71 25.28 5.13
N GLY A 339 9.76 25.61 4.34
CA GLY A 339 9.62 25.98 2.93
C GLY A 339 8.85 24.92 2.11
N ALA A 340 8.21 25.35 1.02
CA ALA A 340 7.42 24.50 0.13
C ALA A 340 8.17 23.29 -0.45
N ASP A 341 9.50 23.33 -0.47
CA ASP A 341 10.37 22.26 -0.97
C ASP A 341 10.49 21.05 -0.03
N ALA A 342 9.98 21.13 1.21
CA ALA A 342 9.99 20.04 2.17
C ALA A 342 8.84 19.03 1.96
N VAL A 343 7.88 19.34 1.11
CA VAL A 343 6.78 18.41 0.76
C VAL A 343 7.26 17.48 -0.35
N ARG A 344 7.91 16.37 0.02
CA ARG A 344 8.14 15.28 -0.95
C ARG A 344 6.79 14.75 -1.42
N PRO A 345 6.60 14.48 -2.73
CA PRO A 345 5.45 13.74 -3.19
C PRO A 345 5.41 12.39 -2.47
N ALA A 346 4.20 11.88 -2.19
CA ALA A 346 4.03 10.54 -1.65
C ALA A 346 4.88 9.58 -2.49
N SER A 347 5.70 8.76 -1.84
CA SER A 347 6.55 7.79 -2.52
C SER A 347 5.67 6.90 -3.41
N GLU A 348 6.16 6.58 -4.61
CA GLU A 348 5.54 5.55 -5.45
C GLU A 348 5.35 4.28 -4.62
N GLY A 349 4.17 3.64 -4.76
CA GLY A 349 3.83 2.45 -4.00
C GLY A 349 4.88 1.34 -4.14
N HIS A 350 5.16 0.64 -3.04
CA HIS A 350 6.15 -0.44 -3.01
C HIS A 350 5.57 -1.77 -3.50
N PHE A 351 4.26 -1.88 -3.48
CA PHE A 351 3.51 -3.03 -3.96
C PHE A 351 2.57 -2.63 -5.10
N ALA A 352 2.17 -3.61 -5.88
CA ALA A 352 1.27 -3.38 -7.01
C ALA A 352 -0.10 -2.86 -6.54
N PRO A 353 -0.75 -1.97 -7.30
CA PRO A 353 -2.12 -1.54 -7.00
C PRO A 353 -3.11 -2.71 -7.17
N PRO A 354 -4.31 -2.64 -6.54
CA PRO A 354 -5.34 -3.64 -6.73
C PRO A 354 -5.78 -3.69 -8.19
N THR A 355 -5.95 -4.90 -8.71
CA THR A 355 -6.31 -5.14 -10.13
C THR A 355 -7.71 -5.69 -10.33
N LEU A 356 -8.45 -5.89 -9.24
CA LEU A 356 -9.81 -6.39 -9.23
C LEU A 356 -10.79 -5.28 -8.84
N GLU A 357 -11.98 -5.28 -9.43
CA GLU A 357 -13.08 -4.37 -9.12
C GLU A 357 -14.38 -5.15 -8.96
N THR A 358 -15.17 -4.82 -7.94
CA THR A 358 -16.49 -5.40 -7.73
C THR A 358 -17.51 -4.32 -7.38
N VAL A 359 -18.78 -4.52 -7.78
CA VAL A 359 -19.88 -3.63 -7.40
C VAL A 359 -20.46 -4.06 -6.07
N VAL A 360 -20.58 -3.13 -5.13
CA VAL A 360 -21.19 -3.34 -3.82
C VAL A 360 -22.66 -3.00 -3.89
N VAL A 361 -23.52 -3.95 -3.57
CA VAL A 361 -24.99 -3.80 -3.67
C VAL A 361 -25.61 -3.93 -2.28
N PRO A 362 -26.30 -2.91 -1.77
CA PRO A 362 -27.02 -3.03 -0.50
C PRO A 362 -28.24 -3.93 -0.69
N ARG A 363 -28.52 -4.80 0.28
CA ARG A 363 -29.72 -5.67 0.23
C ARG A 363 -31.01 -4.85 0.24
N ARG A 364 -31.01 -3.72 0.95
CA ARG A 364 -32.14 -2.79 0.95
C ARG A 364 -31.83 -1.61 0.02
N PRO A 365 -32.64 -1.36 -1.04
CA PRO A 365 -32.39 -0.26 -1.96
C PRO A 365 -32.35 1.13 -1.30
N ALA A 366 -33.03 1.32 -0.17
CA ALA A 366 -33.02 2.55 0.60
C ALA A 366 -31.66 2.90 1.21
N ASP A 367 -30.78 1.91 1.38
CA ASP A 367 -29.46 2.09 2.01
C ASP A 367 -28.38 2.59 1.03
N LYS A 368 -28.67 2.83 -0.26
CA LYS A 368 -27.70 3.26 -1.26
C LYS A 368 -26.91 4.50 -0.85
N GLY A 369 -27.57 5.52 -0.31
CA GLY A 369 -26.91 6.74 0.17
C GLY A 369 -26.00 6.49 1.38
N ALA A 370 -26.47 5.69 2.34
CA ALA A 370 -25.69 5.30 3.51
C ALA A 370 -24.47 4.45 3.11
N LEU A 371 -24.64 3.53 2.14
CA LEU A 371 -23.56 2.71 1.60
C LEU A 371 -22.46 3.56 0.96
N HIS A 372 -22.83 4.56 0.14
CA HIS A 372 -21.83 5.46 -0.45
C HIS A 372 -21.01 6.19 0.62
N LEU A 373 -21.66 6.74 1.64
CA LEU A 373 -20.98 7.41 2.75
C LEU A 373 -20.07 6.46 3.53
N ALA A 374 -20.53 5.24 3.81
CA ALA A 374 -19.76 4.23 4.52
C ALA A 374 -18.52 3.80 3.72
N LEU A 375 -18.68 3.52 2.42
CA LEU A 375 -17.57 3.17 1.54
C LEU A 375 -16.58 4.33 1.35
N ALA A 376 -17.05 5.58 1.28
CA ALA A 376 -16.19 6.75 1.25
C ALA A 376 -15.33 6.87 2.52
N GLN A 377 -15.89 6.58 3.69
CA GLN A 377 -15.14 6.54 4.94
C GLN A 377 -14.14 5.40 5.00
N LEU A 378 -14.47 4.22 4.45
CA LEU A 378 -13.53 3.11 4.34
C LEU A 378 -12.38 3.45 3.38
N ALA A 379 -12.67 4.09 2.25
CA ALA A 379 -11.66 4.54 1.29
C ALA A 379 -10.72 5.63 1.86
N GLU A 380 -11.15 6.41 2.85
CA GLU A 380 -10.25 7.31 3.59
C GLU A 380 -9.28 6.55 4.49
N GLN A 381 -9.72 5.42 5.06
CA GLN A 381 -8.89 4.54 5.91
C GLN A 381 -8.01 3.61 5.06
N ASP A 382 -8.47 3.26 3.86
CA ASP A 382 -7.73 2.47 2.88
C ASP A 382 -7.83 3.11 1.48
N PRO A 383 -6.91 4.02 1.11
CA PRO A 383 -6.93 4.71 -0.18
C PRO A 383 -6.82 3.78 -1.40
N LEU A 384 -6.34 2.55 -1.22
CA LEU A 384 -6.25 1.55 -2.28
C LEU A 384 -7.58 0.82 -2.52
N ILE A 385 -8.57 1.00 -1.64
CA ILE A 385 -9.98 0.77 -1.97
C ILE A 385 -10.40 1.90 -2.92
N GLY A 386 -10.09 1.75 -4.21
CA GLY A 386 -10.48 2.72 -5.24
C GLY A 386 -12.00 2.79 -5.35
N LEU A 387 -12.60 3.77 -4.67
CA LEU A 387 -14.05 3.96 -4.73
C LEU A 387 -14.44 4.60 -6.06
N ARG A 388 -15.37 3.98 -6.77
CA ARG A 388 -15.93 4.49 -8.01
C ARG A 388 -17.44 4.48 -7.97
N GLN A 389 -18.05 5.62 -8.30
CA GLN A 389 -19.49 5.79 -8.36
C GLN A 389 -19.99 5.81 -9.80
N ASP A 390 -21.02 5.04 -10.09
CA ASP A 390 -21.81 5.13 -11.32
C ASP A 390 -23.06 5.98 -11.05
N ASP A 391 -23.04 7.24 -11.51
CA ASP A 391 -24.12 8.18 -11.26
C ASP A 391 -25.41 7.84 -12.02
N LEU A 392 -25.30 7.11 -13.14
CA LEU A 392 -26.46 6.69 -13.94
C LEU A 392 -27.19 5.53 -13.31
N ARG A 393 -26.44 4.53 -12.82
CA ARG A 393 -27.01 3.33 -12.20
C ARG A 393 -27.15 3.45 -10.70
N GLN A 394 -26.61 4.53 -10.11
CA GLN A 394 -26.52 4.72 -8.66
C GLN A 394 -25.88 3.50 -7.99
N GLU A 395 -24.78 3.00 -8.60
CA GLU A 395 -23.99 1.87 -8.14
C GLU A 395 -22.61 2.35 -7.67
N VAL A 396 -22.06 1.63 -6.71
CA VAL A 396 -20.72 1.93 -6.18
C VAL A 396 -19.86 0.68 -6.34
N SER A 397 -18.68 0.84 -6.92
CA SER A 397 -17.68 -0.23 -7.02
C SER A 397 -16.45 0.10 -6.18
N VAL A 398 -15.76 -0.96 -5.77
CA VAL A 398 -14.52 -0.91 -5.00
C VAL A 398 -13.45 -1.76 -5.65
N SER A 399 -12.20 -1.26 -5.59
CA SER A 399 -11.03 -2.04 -5.99
C SER A 399 -10.58 -2.93 -4.83
N LEU A 400 -10.10 -4.14 -5.13
CA LEU A 400 -9.75 -5.16 -4.15
C LEU A 400 -8.47 -5.91 -4.57
N TYR A 401 -7.75 -6.42 -3.58
CA TYR A 401 -6.63 -7.35 -3.79
C TYR A 401 -7.09 -8.81 -3.87
N GLY A 402 -8.16 -9.19 -3.13
CA GLY A 402 -8.64 -10.56 -3.11
C GLY A 402 -10.00 -10.75 -2.40
N GLU A 403 -10.41 -12.01 -2.27
CA GLU A 403 -11.71 -12.37 -1.71
C GLU A 403 -11.79 -12.16 -0.19
N VAL A 404 -10.68 -12.34 0.55
CA VAL A 404 -10.67 -12.13 2.00
C VAL A 404 -10.89 -10.64 2.33
N GLN A 405 -10.29 -9.72 1.56
CA GLN A 405 -10.55 -8.29 1.70
C GLN A 405 -12.03 -7.95 1.47
N LYS A 406 -12.69 -8.60 0.50
CA LYS A 406 -14.11 -8.44 0.21
C LYS A 406 -14.99 -8.84 1.40
N GLU A 407 -14.70 -9.98 2.05
CA GLU A 407 -15.39 -10.42 3.25
C GLU A 407 -15.18 -9.46 4.43
N VAL A 408 -13.96 -8.89 4.57
CA VAL A 408 -13.67 -7.88 5.59
C VAL A 408 -14.48 -6.62 5.37
N VAL A 409 -14.54 -6.12 4.13
CA VAL A 409 -15.37 -4.96 3.77
C VAL A 409 -16.84 -5.23 4.10
N GLN A 410 -17.37 -6.42 3.78
CA GLN A 410 -18.75 -6.81 4.11
C GLN A 410 -19.00 -6.82 5.61
N ALA A 411 -18.11 -7.45 6.37
CA ALA A 411 -18.25 -7.54 7.83
C ALA A 411 -18.16 -6.17 8.50
N THR A 412 -17.26 -5.31 8.04
CA THR A 412 -17.10 -3.94 8.54
C THR A 412 -18.34 -3.09 8.24
N LEU A 413 -18.90 -3.19 7.02
CA LEU A 413 -20.14 -2.48 6.66
C LEU A 413 -21.31 -2.91 7.55
N MET A 414 -21.38 -4.19 7.88
CA MET A 414 -22.41 -4.69 8.80
C MET A 414 -22.16 -4.24 10.24
N ALA A 415 -20.93 -4.38 10.75
CA ALA A 415 -20.63 -4.14 12.15
C ALA A 415 -20.67 -2.65 12.50
N ASP A 416 -20.04 -1.80 11.68
CA ASP A 416 -19.83 -0.39 11.99
C ASP A 416 -20.97 0.52 11.47
N PHE A 417 -21.64 0.09 10.38
CA PHE A 417 -22.66 0.92 9.70
C PHE A 417 -24.04 0.27 9.66
N GLY A 418 -24.19 -0.99 10.09
CA GLY A 418 -25.47 -1.72 10.05
C GLY A 418 -25.97 -2.02 8.62
N LEU A 419 -25.05 -2.04 7.63
CA LEU A 419 -25.36 -2.20 6.22
C LEU A 419 -25.11 -3.64 5.77
N ASP A 420 -26.17 -4.35 5.41
CA ASP A 420 -26.08 -5.68 4.79
C ASP A 420 -25.90 -5.51 3.28
N VAL A 421 -24.80 -6.03 2.76
CA VAL A 421 -24.40 -5.88 1.36
C VAL A 421 -24.09 -7.21 0.71
N THR A 422 -24.17 -7.23 -0.63
CA THR A 422 -23.69 -8.31 -1.49
C THR A 422 -22.77 -7.74 -2.54
N PHE A 423 -21.89 -8.56 -3.08
CA PHE A 423 -20.98 -8.18 -4.15
C PHE A 423 -21.42 -8.84 -5.45
N ARG A 424 -21.31 -8.11 -6.55
CA ARG A 424 -21.42 -8.69 -7.88
C ARG A 424 -20.15 -9.42 -8.27
N GLU A 425 -20.15 -10.01 -9.46
CA GLU A 425 -18.98 -10.67 -10.04
C GLU A 425 -17.79 -9.69 -10.09
N THR A 426 -16.63 -10.17 -9.66
CA THR A 426 -15.39 -9.41 -9.66
C THR A 426 -14.83 -9.34 -11.08
N THR A 427 -14.44 -8.17 -11.52
CA THR A 427 -13.90 -7.90 -12.86
C THR A 427 -12.50 -7.31 -12.77
N THR A 428 -11.69 -7.54 -13.82
CA THR A 428 -10.34 -6.97 -13.91
C THR A 428 -10.40 -5.51 -14.34
N ILE A 429 -9.66 -4.64 -13.67
CA ILE A 429 -9.51 -3.23 -14.01
C ILE A 429 -8.63 -3.12 -15.26
N ARG A 430 -9.17 -2.54 -16.33
CA ARG A 430 -8.47 -2.26 -17.59
C ARG A 430 -8.31 -0.76 -17.79
N VAL A 431 -7.43 -0.39 -18.71
CA VAL A 431 -7.19 1.02 -19.06
C VAL A 431 -7.25 1.19 -20.59
N GLU A 432 -7.54 2.44 -21.04
CA GLU A 432 -7.42 2.82 -22.44
C GLU A 432 -6.21 3.72 -22.63
N ARG A 433 -5.53 3.59 -23.78
CA ARG A 433 -4.46 4.50 -24.20
C ARG A 433 -4.75 5.00 -25.60
N PRO A 434 -4.54 6.30 -25.89
CA PRO A 434 -4.64 6.81 -27.25
C PRO A 434 -3.61 6.11 -28.17
N THR A 435 -4.01 5.88 -29.42
CA THR A 435 -3.12 5.23 -30.42
C THR A 435 -2.50 6.22 -31.40
N GLY A 436 -3.06 7.42 -31.48
CA GLY A 436 -2.58 8.48 -32.35
C GLY A 436 -2.95 9.87 -31.84
N THR A 437 -2.72 10.87 -32.66
CA THR A 437 -3.07 12.27 -32.36
C THR A 437 -4.44 12.61 -32.91
N GLY A 438 -5.29 13.23 -32.07
CA GLY A 438 -6.59 13.73 -32.48
C GLY A 438 -6.89 15.10 -31.89
N ALA A 439 -7.48 15.99 -32.66
CA ALA A 439 -7.84 17.33 -32.19
C ALA A 439 -9.28 17.67 -32.52
N ALA A 440 -9.94 18.43 -31.65
CA ALA A 440 -11.29 18.96 -31.87
C ALA A 440 -11.42 20.35 -31.26
N ILE A 441 -12.30 21.14 -31.83
CA ILE A 441 -12.60 22.50 -31.38
C ILE A 441 -14.09 22.78 -31.50
N GLU A 442 -14.65 23.41 -30.47
CA GLU A 442 -15.97 24.07 -30.57
C GLU A 442 -15.87 25.53 -30.16
N VAL A 443 -16.39 26.38 -31.01
CA VAL A 443 -16.28 27.84 -30.90
C VAL A 443 -17.57 28.42 -30.35
N ILE A 444 -17.45 29.37 -29.43
CA ILE A 444 -18.57 30.15 -28.88
C ILE A 444 -19.44 30.73 -29.96
N ALA A 445 -20.75 30.70 -29.79
CA ALA A 445 -21.76 31.19 -30.72
C ALA A 445 -21.72 30.57 -32.14
N LYS A 446 -21.07 29.45 -32.34
CA LYS A 446 -21.08 28.66 -33.58
C LYS A 446 -21.70 27.29 -33.34
N ALA A 447 -22.69 26.93 -34.16
CA ALA A 447 -23.27 25.59 -34.12
C ALA A 447 -22.18 24.52 -34.34
N PRO A 448 -22.20 23.39 -33.64
CA PRO A 448 -23.24 22.90 -32.73
C PRO A 448 -23.05 23.26 -31.24
N ASN A 449 -22.17 24.20 -30.90
CA ASN A 449 -21.83 24.57 -29.52
C ASN A 449 -22.96 25.39 -28.86
N PRO A 450 -23.66 24.89 -27.83
CA PRO A 450 -24.71 25.66 -27.15
C PRO A 450 -24.17 26.48 -25.96
N PHE A 451 -22.86 26.39 -25.63
CA PHE A 451 -22.26 26.99 -24.45
C PHE A 451 -21.52 28.29 -24.79
N LEU A 452 -21.42 29.18 -23.80
CA LEU A 452 -20.69 30.45 -23.93
C LEU A 452 -19.18 30.26 -23.69
N ALA A 453 -18.59 29.29 -24.34
CA ALA A 453 -17.17 28.98 -24.24
C ALA A 453 -16.61 28.52 -25.59
N THR A 454 -15.34 28.82 -25.84
CA THR A 454 -14.54 28.20 -26.92
C THR A 454 -13.53 27.28 -26.25
N VAL A 455 -13.50 26.04 -26.69
CA VAL A 455 -12.50 25.05 -26.23
C VAL A 455 -12.00 24.28 -27.45
N GLY A 456 -10.68 24.23 -27.61
CA GLY A 456 -10.00 23.36 -28.57
C GLY A 456 -9.00 22.46 -27.80
N LEU A 457 -9.11 21.16 -28.00
CA LEU A 457 -8.24 20.17 -27.33
C LEU A 457 -7.58 19.28 -28.38
N ARG A 458 -6.31 18.95 -28.14
CA ARG A 458 -5.54 17.93 -28.85
C ARG A 458 -5.17 16.82 -27.84
N VAL A 459 -5.41 15.57 -28.22
CA VAL A 459 -5.06 14.39 -27.46
C VAL A 459 -3.97 13.63 -28.21
N GLU A 460 -2.91 13.27 -27.52
CA GLU A 460 -1.75 12.55 -28.07
C GLU A 460 -1.33 11.43 -27.09
N PRO A 461 -0.70 10.33 -27.56
CA PRO A 461 -0.08 9.35 -26.68
C PRO A 461 0.98 10.02 -25.80
N GLY A 462 0.97 9.70 -24.52
CA GLY A 462 2.00 10.07 -23.55
C GLY A 462 2.99 8.94 -23.28
N PRO A 463 4.01 9.20 -22.45
CA PRO A 463 4.90 8.12 -22.00
C PRO A 463 4.13 7.09 -21.17
N VAL A 464 4.56 5.83 -21.25
CA VAL A 464 3.99 4.74 -20.46
C VAL A 464 4.21 5.05 -18.97
N ASP A 465 3.18 4.84 -18.16
CA ASP A 465 3.11 5.16 -16.73
C ASP A 465 3.27 6.66 -16.41
N GLY A 466 3.15 7.52 -17.43
CA GLY A 466 3.18 8.98 -17.30
C GLY A 466 1.83 9.60 -16.88
N GLY A 467 0.77 8.81 -16.81
CA GLY A 467 -0.58 9.30 -16.47
C GLY A 467 -1.15 10.27 -17.48
N VAL A 468 -1.91 11.26 -17.00
CA VAL A 468 -2.51 12.31 -17.82
C VAL A 468 -1.78 13.63 -17.62
N GLU A 469 -1.07 14.07 -18.65
CA GLU A 469 -0.42 15.38 -18.68
C GLU A 469 -1.33 16.41 -19.37
N PHE A 470 -1.48 17.59 -18.75
CA PHE A 470 -2.23 18.71 -19.35
C PHE A 470 -1.28 19.83 -19.73
N ARG A 471 -1.35 20.28 -21.00
CA ARG A 471 -0.51 21.34 -21.56
C ARG A 471 -1.33 22.51 -22.11
N LEU A 472 -0.70 23.67 -22.15
CA LEU A 472 -1.28 24.91 -22.69
C LEU A 472 -0.49 25.37 -23.92
N GLU A 473 -1.19 25.55 -25.06
CA GLU A 473 -0.68 26.22 -26.25
C GLU A 473 -1.37 27.58 -26.47
N VAL A 474 -2.25 27.96 -25.54
CA VAL A 474 -2.91 29.28 -25.56
C VAL A 474 -2.06 30.32 -24.82
N GLU A 475 -2.14 31.59 -25.22
CA GLU A 475 -1.43 32.65 -24.51
C GLU A 475 -1.86 32.77 -23.05
N LEU A 476 -0.86 32.91 -22.14
CA LEU A 476 -1.12 33.19 -20.74
C LEU A 476 -1.84 34.54 -20.62
N GLY A 477 -3.07 34.50 -20.07
CA GLY A 477 -3.94 35.71 -19.98
C GLY A 477 -5.08 35.72 -20.97
N SER A 478 -5.10 34.85 -21.99
CA SER A 478 -6.23 34.70 -22.91
C SER A 478 -7.50 34.18 -22.23
N LEU A 479 -7.35 33.57 -21.05
CA LEU A 479 -8.44 32.98 -20.28
C LEU A 479 -8.19 33.21 -18.76
N PRO A 480 -9.22 33.59 -17.97
CA PRO A 480 -9.10 33.62 -16.50
C PRO A 480 -8.62 32.30 -15.95
N TYR A 481 -7.71 32.35 -14.96
CA TYR A 481 -7.12 31.17 -14.32
C TYR A 481 -8.16 30.15 -13.80
N ALA A 482 -9.28 30.66 -13.25
CA ALA A 482 -10.35 29.80 -12.76
C ALA A 482 -10.98 28.95 -13.87
N PHE A 483 -11.07 29.47 -15.11
CA PHE A 483 -11.56 28.72 -16.26
C PHE A 483 -10.53 27.71 -16.77
N MET A 484 -9.25 28.10 -16.81
CA MET A 484 -8.16 27.17 -17.16
C MET A 484 -8.16 25.95 -16.22
N ARG A 485 -8.21 26.20 -14.91
CA ARG A 485 -8.29 25.13 -13.92
C ARG A 485 -9.55 24.27 -14.07
N THR A 486 -10.70 24.90 -14.36
CA THR A 486 -11.93 24.15 -14.61
C THR A 486 -11.79 23.24 -15.84
N ILE A 487 -11.12 23.70 -16.91
CA ILE A 487 -10.85 22.86 -18.09
C ILE A 487 -9.97 21.67 -17.72
N GLU A 488 -8.84 21.93 -17.06
CA GLU A 488 -7.92 20.87 -16.63
C GLU A 488 -8.60 19.83 -15.74
N ASP A 489 -9.28 20.26 -14.68
CA ASP A 489 -10.00 19.38 -13.76
C ASP A 489 -11.05 18.54 -14.52
N THR A 490 -11.81 19.17 -15.43
CA THR A 490 -12.83 18.48 -16.23
C THR A 490 -12.23 17.49 -17.22
N VAL A 491 -11.07 17.79 -17.82
CA VAL A 491 -10.34 16.84 -18.69
C VAL A 491 -9.98 15.59 -17.89
N ARG A 492 -9.36 15.75 -16.73
CA ARG A 492 -8.96 14.63 -15.86
C ARG A 492 -10.16 13.80 -15.43
N ASP A 493 -11.24 14.45 -15.01
CA ASP A 493 -12.47 13.76 -14.59
C ASP A 493 -13.12 13.00 -15.76
N THR A 494 -13.20 13.61 -16.94
CA THR A 494 -13.79 12.95 -18.11
C THR A 494 -13.01 11.70 -18.53
N LEU A 495 -11.67 11.74 -18.51
CA LEU A 495 -10.82 10.60 -18.85
C LEU A 495 -10.92 9.49 -17.81
N ARG A 496 -11.06 9.84 -16.52
CA ARG A 496 -11.27 8.86 -15.44
C ARG A 496 -12.61 8.13 -15.57
N HIS A 497 -13.67 8.79 -15.99
CA HIS A 497 -14.98 8.15 -16.21
C HIS A 497 -14.98 7.20 -17.41
N GLY A 498 -14.01 7.31 -18.32
CA GLY A 498 -13.75 6.35 -19.38
C GLY A 498 -13.57 6.97 -20.77
N GLY A 499 -12.90 6.23 -21.64
CA GLY A 499 -12.65 6.56 -23.03
C GLY A 499 -13.73 6.03 -23.98
N LEU A 500 -13.30 5.62 -25.17
CA LEU A 500 -14.19 5.13 -26.25
C LEU A 500 -14.84 3.78 -25.90
N HIS A 501 -14.15 2.96 -25.12
CA HIS A 501 -14.62 1.64 -24.67
C HIS A 501 -15.09 1.65 -23.20
N GLY A 502 -15.11 2.83 -22.56
CA GLY A 502 -15.58 3.03 -21.20
C GLY A 502 -14.55 2.74 -20.10
N TRP A 503 -13.31 2.42 -20.44
CA TRP A 503 -12.22 2.25 -19.48
C TRP A 503 -11.51 3.59 -19.26
N GLU A 504 -10.91 3.78 -18.08
CA GLU A 504 -10.12 4.97 -17.77
C GLU A 504 -9.02 5.20 -18.82
N VAL A 505 -8.89 6.43 -19.31
CA VAL A 505 -7.84 6.80 -20.27
C VAL A 505 -6.63 7.29 -19.50
N VAL A 506 -5.49 6.65 -19.75
CA VAL A 506 -4.20 6.96 -19.12
C VAL A 506 -3.11 7.18 -20.17
N ASP A 507 -1.93 7.60 -19.72
CA ASP A 507 -0.72 7.75 -20.55
C ASP A 507 -0.97 8.59 -21.82
N CYS A 508 -1.52 9.78 -21.61
CA CYS A 508 -1.84 10.71 -22.67
C CYS A 508 -1.45 12.15 -22.31
N VAL A 509 -1.19 12.93 -23.35
CA VAL A 509 -1.01 14.38 -23.28
C VAL A 509 -2.25 15.03 -23.85
N VAL A 510 -2.89 15.90 -23.07
CA VAL A 510 -4.02 16.71 -23.52
C VAL A 510 -3.60 18.16 -23.55
N THR A 511 -3.61 18.77 -24.74
CA THR A 511 -3.18 20.15 -24.93
C THR A 511 -4.38 21.05 -25.22
N LEU A 512 -4.54 22.14 -24.47
CA LEU A 512 -5.50 23.21 -24.77
C LEU A 512 -4.93 24.07 -25.87
N THR A 513 -5.48 23.95 -27.08
CA THR A 513 -5.01 24.64 -28.31
C THR A 513 -5.76 25.93 -28.60
N HIS A 514 -7.03 26.03 -28.19
CA HIS A 514 -7.86 27.20 -28.38
C HIS A 514 -8.70 27.44 -27.13
N SER A 515 -8.86 28.70 -26.79
CA SER A 515 -9.72 29.16 -25.70
C SER A 515 -10.45 30.42 -26.08
N GLY A 516 -11.59 30.65 -25.49
CA GLY A 516 -12.34 31.90 -25.68
C GLY A 516 -13.53 31.96 -24.73
N TYR A 517 -13.83 33.18 -24.30
CA TYR A 517 -14.93 33.47 -23.40
C TYR A 517 -15.51 34.83 -23.64
N TRP A 518 -16.75 35.05 -23.23
CA TRP A 518 -17.34 36.38 -23.17
C TRP A 518 -17.16 36.96 -21.77
N ALA A 519 -16.44 38.08 -21.69
CA ALA A 519 -16.26 38.82 -20.46
C ALA A 519 -17.59 39.37 -19.93
N ARG A 520 -17.65 39.62 -18.64
CA ARG A 520 -18.82 40.21 -17.99
C ARG A 520 -19.11 41.57 -18.59
N GLN A 521 -20.25 41.69 -19.30
CA GLN A 521 -20.67 42.96 -19.90
C GLN A 521 -21.56 43.75 -18.93
N SER A 522 -21.23 45.03 -18.71
CA SER A 522 -22.10 45.99 -18.07
C SER A 522 -22.79 46.82 -19.12
N HIS A 523 -24.11 46.79 -19.21
CA HIS A 523 -24.84 47.73 -20.02
C HIS A 523 -24.94 49.12 -19.35
N MET A 524 -24.86 50.20 -20.15
CA MET A 524 -25.07 51.59 -19.73
C MET A 524 -26.52 51.84 -19.23
N GLY A 525 -26.96 51.16 -18.21
CA GLY A 525 -28.33 51.22 -17.70
C GLY A 525 -28.50 50.46 -16.36
N GLY A 526 -27.41 50.02 -15.76
CA GLY A 526 -27.42 49.50 -14.38
C GLY A 526 -27.82 48.04 -14.17
N GLY A 527 -28.09 47.28 -15.26
CA GLY A 527 -28.39 45.85 -15.17
C GLY A 527 -27.25 44.98 -15.72
N PHE A 528 -26.84 43.93 -14.96
CA PHE A 528 -25.95 42.90 -15.48
C PHE A 528 -26.77 41.80 -16.14
N ASP A 529 -26.59 41.57 -17.44
CA ASP A 529 -27.14 40.41 -18.11
C ASP A 529 -26.21 39.20 -17.92
N LYS A 530 -26.54 38.37 -16.97
CA LYS A 530 -25.79 37.13 -16.67
C LYS A 530 -25.87 36.11 -17.80
N SER A 531 -26.85 36.22 -18.71
CA SER A 531 -27.04 35.28 -19.83
C SER A 531 -26.02 35.46 -20.95
N MET A 532 -25.30 36.59 -20.96
CA MET A 532 -24.30 36.95 -21.97
C MET A 532 -22.85 36.83 -21.48
N SER A 533 -22.61 36.24 -20.32
CA SER A 533 -21.28 36.12 -19.75
C SER A 533 -20.90 34.66 -19.54
N SER A 534 -19.69 34.29 -19.93
CA SER A 534 -19.18 32.93 -19.71
C SER A 534 -19.05 32.59 -18.22
N THR A 535 -19.35 31.35 -17.88
CA THR A 535 -19.24 30.78 -16.53
C THR A 535 -18.36 29.56 -16.56
N ALA A 536 -17.84 29.15 -15.38
CA ALA A 536 -17.11 27.88 -15.24
C ALA A 536 -17.97 26.66 -15.66
N GLY A 537 -19.31 26.78 -15.54
CA GLY A 537 -20.27 25.76 -16.00
C GLY A 537 -20.24 25.54 -17.50
N ASP A 538 -20.07 26.64 -18.29
CA ASP A 538 -19.97 26.53 -19.76
C ASP A 538 -18.76 25.67 -20.17
N PHE A 539 -17.61 25.89 -19.53
CA PHE A 539 -16.40 25.10 -19.78
C PHE A 539 -16.56 23.67 -19.30
N ARG A 540 -17.08 23.45 -18.08
CA ARG A 540 -17.31 22.10 -17.52
C ARG A 540 -18.21 21.26 -18.42
N ASN A 541 -19.20 21.88 -19.05
CA ASN A 541 -20.15 21.17 -19.90
C ASN A 541 -19.66 21.00 -21.35
N LEU A 542 -18.79 21.88 -21.84
CA LEU A 542 -18.26 21.83 -23.21
C LEU A 542 -17.05 20.88 -23.33
N VAL A 543 -16.15 20.89 -22.34
CA VAL A 543 -14.89 20.12 -22.36
C VAL A 543 -15.12 18.63 -22.64
N PRO A 544 -16.08 17.92 -22.04
CA PRO A 544 -16.30 16.51 -22.32
C PRO A 544 -16.63 16.22 -23.78
N LEU A 545 -17.42 17.07 -24.41
CA LEU A 545 -17.80 16.93 -25.84
C LEU A 545 -16.58 17.08 -26.76
N VAL A 546 -15.78 18.12 -26.52
CA VAL A 546 -14.58 18.39 -27.32
C VAL A 546 -13.51 17.33 -27.09
N LEU A 547 -13.30 16.93 -25.83
CA LEU A 547 -12.32 15.91 -25.46
C LEU A 547 -12.64 14.56 -26.11
N MET A 548 -13.89 14.10 -26.00
CA MET A 548 -14.29 12.82 -26.59
C MET A 548 -14.30 12.86 -28.13
N ALA A 549 -14.57 14.02 -28.74
CA ALA A 549 -14.42 14.19 -30.19
C ALA A 549 -12.92 14.11 -30.60
N ALA A 550 -12.02 14.71 -29.84
CA ALA A 550 -10.59 14.62 -30.08
C ALA A 550 -10.09 13.16 -29.85
N LEU A 551 -10.51 12.52 -28.78
CA LEU A 551 -10.15 11.14 -28.45
C LEU A 551 -10.66 10.15 -29.53
N LYS A 552 -11.86 10.37 -30.06
CA LYS A 552 -12.40 9.57 -31.17
C LYS A 552 -11.55 9.68 -32.44
N ARG A 553 -10.95 10.83 -32.72
CA ARG A 553 -10.01 11.02 -33.84
C ARG A 553 -8.64 10.42 -33.58
N ALA A 554 -8.19 10.46 -32.32
CA ALA A 554 -6.94 9.82 -31.90
C ALA A 554 -7.00 8.30 -31.96
N GLY A 555 -8.20 7.73 -31.72
CA GLY A 555 -8.39 6.31 -31.50
C GLY A 555 -7.84 5.87 -30.15
N THR A 556 -8.36 4.77 -29.61
CA THR A 556 -7.85 4.18 -28.37
C THR A 556 -7.73 2.66 -28.48
N THR A 557 -6.86 2.08 -27.68
CA THR A 557 -6.74 0.63 -27.47
C THR A 557 -6.90 0.32 -25.99
N VAL A 558 -7.60 -0.77 -25.68
CA VAL A 558 -7.79 -1.27 -24.30
C VAL A 558 -6.61 -2.16 -23.92
N TYR A 559 -6.12 -1.94 -22.73
CA TYR A 559 -5.00 -2.68 -22.14
C TYR A 559 -5.49 -3.42 -20.89
N GLU A 560 -4.96 -4.62 -20.69
CA GLU A 560 -5.18 -5.43 -19.49
C GLU A 560 -3.92 -5.48 -18.63
N PRO A 561 -4.08 -5.55 -17.28
CA PRO A 561 -2.93 -5.68 -16.38
C PRO A 561 -2.33 -7.06 -16.48
N MET A 562 -1.00 -7.11 -16.60
CA MET A 562 -0.19 -8.32 -16.59
C MET A 562 0.61 -8.40 -15.30
N HIS A 563 0.59 -9.55 -14.68
CA HIS A 563 1.44 -9.85 -13.55
C HIS A 563 2.64 -10.67 -14.01
N ARG A 564 3.81 -10.34 -13.51
CA ARG A 564 4.94 -11.24 -13.54
C ARG A 564 4.74 -12.29 -12.46
N PHE A 565 4.81 -13.55 -12.84
CA PHE A 565 4.74 -14.65 -11.89
C PHE A 565 6.06 -15.40 -11.81
N ARG A 566 6.34 -15.91 -10.63
CA ARG A 566 7.38 -16.88 -10.32
C ARG A 566 6.72 -18.04 -9.61
N LEU A 567 6.77 -19.21 -10.22
CA LEU A 567 6.14 -20.43 -9.74
C LEU A 567 7.22 -21.46 -9.43
N GLU A 568 7.39 -21.78 -8.16
CA GLU A 568 8.23 -22.88 -7.72
C GLU A 568 7.36 -24.10 -7.45
N LEU A 569 7.74 -25.26 -7.96
CA LEU A 569 6.93 -26.47 -7.86
C LEU A 569 7.83 -27.72 -7.87
N PRO A 570 7.36 -28.84 -7.30
CA PRO A 570 8.06 -30.10 -7.43
C PRO A 570 8.21 -30.48 -8.92
N PRO A 571 9.39 -30.98 -9.35
CA PRO A 571 9.67 -31.26 -10.77
C PRO A 571 8.65 -32.19 -11.45
N ASP A 572 8.09 -33.14 -10.69
CA ASP A 572 7.09 -34.09 -11.16
C ASP A 572 5.69 -33.49 -11.39
N THR A 573 5.43 -32.26 -10.88
CA THR A 573 4.15 -31.56 -11.01
C THR A 573 4.09 -30.56 -12.15
N LEU A 574 5.21 -30.31 -12.83
CA LEU A 574 5.30 -29.38 -13.94
C LEU A 574 4.34 -29.74 -15.10
N GLY A 575 4.21 -31.02 -15.41
CA GLY A 575 3.35 -31.52 -16.50
C GLY A 575 1.88 -31.08 -16.35
N PRO A 576 1.22 -31.31 -15.22
CA PRO A 576 -0.15 -30.85 -14.97
C PRO A 576 -0.32 -29.33 -14.91
N VAL A 577 0.70 -28.58 -14.48
CA VAL A 577 0.62 -27.13 -14.28
C VAL A 577 0.69 -26.35 -15.60
N LEU A 578 1.53 -26.75 -16.54
CA LEU A 578 1.72 -26.04 -17.82
C LEU A 578 0.44 -25.85 -18.64
N PRO A 579 -0.45 -26.85 -18.82
CA PRO A 579 -1.72 -26.67 -19.52
C PRO A 579 -2.65 -25.67 -18.81
N VAL A 580 -2.64 -25.63 -17.49
CA VAL A 580 -3.43 -24.67 -16.70
C VAL A 580 -2.89 -23.24 -16.92
N LEU A 581 -1.58 -23.04 -16.86
CA LEU A 581 -0.95 -21.76 -17.19
C LEU A 581 -1.32 -21.27 -18.60
N ALA A 582 -1.22 -22.17 -19.59
CA ALA A 582 -1.61 -21.84 -20.96
C ALA A 582 -3.09 -21.50 -21.09
N GLY A 583 -3.98 -22.24 -20.43
CA GLY A 583 -5.43 -21.98 -20.39
C GLY A 583 -5.80 -20.65 -19.74
N LEU A 584 -4.98 -20.15 -18.81
CA LEU A 584 -5.12 -18.85 -18.17
C LEU A 584 -4.42 -17.71 -18.94
N GLY A 585 -3.89 -17.98 -20.13
CA GLY A 585 -3.20 -16.99 -20.96
C GLY A 585 -1.82 -16.61 -20.44
N ALA A 586 -1.23 -17.40 -19.55
CA ALA A 586 0.11 -17.17 -19.05
C ALA A 586 1.16 -17.45 -20.14
N ILE A 587 2.22 -16.65 -20.14
CA ILE A 587 3.34 -16.74 -21.08
C ILE A 587 4.61 -17.05 -20.28
N PRO A 588 4.99 -18.34 -20.13
CA PRO A 588 6.24 -18.72 -19.51
C PRO A 588 7.44 -18.16 -20.29
N ARG A 589 8.39 -17.52 -19.57
CA ARG A 589 9.63 -16.96 -20.14
C ARG A 589 10.83 -17.83 -19.84
N THR A 590 10.94 -18.26 -18.59
CA THR A 590 12.03 -19.10 -18.09
C THR A 590 11.46 -20.38 -17.53
N ARG A 591 12.13 -21.49 -17.80
CA ARG A 591 11.78 -22.80 -17.30
C ARG A 591 13.06 -23.50 -16.87
N GLN A 592 13.16 -23.77 -15.59
CA GLN A 592 14.20 -24.59 -14.97
C GLN A 592 13.49 -25.68 -14.17
N ASP A 593 14.17 -26.75 -13.80
CA ASP A 593 13.59 -28.01 -13.30
C ASP A 593 12.45 -27.88 -12.27
N ALA A 594 12.54 -26.90 -11.37
CA ALA A 594 11.56 -26.65 -10.31
C ALA A 594 10.98 -25.21 -10.34
N LEU A 595 11.31 -24.41 -11.36
CA LEU A 595 10.98 -22.99 -11.43
C LEU A 595 10.41 -22.63 -12.80
N VAL A 596 9.26 -21.98 -12.82
CA VAL A 596 8.65 -21.38 -14.00
C VAL A 596 8.44 -19.90 -13.73
N GLU A 597 9.04 -19.04 -14.53
CA GLU A 597 8.80 -17.60 -14.50
C GLU A 597 8.15 -17.14 -15.79
N GLY A 598 7.26 -16.15 -15.70
CA GLY A 598 6.56 -15.66 -16.88
C GLY A 598 5.60 -14.52 -16.55
N ASP A 599 4.73 -14.25 -17.52
CA ASP A 599 3.68 -13.24 -17.39
C ASP A 599 2.31 -13.91 -17.41
N ILE A 600 1.37 -13.43 -16.62
CA ILE A 600 -0.01 -13.91 -16.56
C ILE A 600 -0.97 -12.71 -16.53
N PRO A 601 -2.09 -12.74 -17.27
CA PRO A 601 -3.14 -11.74 -17.09
C PRO A 601 -3.65 -11.75 -15.65
N ALA A 602 -3.90 -10.57 -15.06
CA ALA A 602 -4.39 -10.45 -13.68
C ALA A 602 -5.67 -11.27 -13.43
N ALA A 603 -6.55 -11.37 -14.43
CA ALA A 603 -7.75 -12.19 -14.40
C ALA A 603 -7.48 -13.68 -14.12
N GLY A 604 -6.30 -14.18 -14.52
CA GLY A 604 -5.91 -15.58 -14.37
C GLY A 604 -5.26 -15.92 -13.03
N VAL A 605 -4.78 -14.91 -12.29
CA VAL A 605 -3.98 -15.12 -11.06
C VAL A 605 -4.77 -15.88 -10.00
N HIS A 606 -5.95 -15.38 -9.64
CA HIS A 606 -6.78 -15.99 -8.60
C HIS A 606 -7.18 -17.44 -8.92
N GLU A 607 -7.52 -17.73 -10.17
CA GLU A 607 -7.84 -19.10 -10.59
C GLU A 607 -6.59 -20.01 -10.54
N LEU A 608 -5.42 -19.50 -10.85
CA LEU A 608 -4.16 -20.22 -10.69
C LEU A 608 -3.89 -20.52 -9.21
N GLU A 609 -3.99 -19.53 -8.32
CA GLU A 609 -3.83 -19.71 -6.87
C GLU A 609 -4.75 -20.77 -6.31
N ARG A 610 -6.03 -20.74 -6.70
CA ARG A 610 -7.04 -21.71 -6.27
C ARG A 610 -6.73 -23.14 -6.73
N ARG A 611 -6.19 -23.32 -7.94
CA ARG A 611 -5.87 -24.65 -8.50
C ARG A 611 -4.52 -25.19 -8.06
N LEU A 612 -3.58 -24.31 -7.76
CA LEU A 612 -2.19 -24.67 -7.52
C LEU A 612 -2.01 -25.75 -6.43
N PRO A 613 -2.65 -25.66 -5.24
CA PRO A 613 -2.50 -26.67 -4.20
C PRO A 613 -2.87 -28.08 -4.66
N SER A 614 -3.95 -28.23 -5.44
CA SER A 614 -4.38 -29.52 -5.95
C SER A 614 -3.44 -30.09 -7.03
N LEU A 615 -2.81 -29.21 -7.81
CA LEU A 615 -1.89 -29.59 -8.89
C LEU A 615 -0.51 -29.97 -8.36
N THR A 616 -0.09 -29.39 -7.22
CA THR A 616 1.26 -29.50 -6.68
C THR A 616 1.30 -30.21 -5.32
N ARG A 617 0.19 -30.83 -4.90
CA ARG A 617 0.07 -31.51 -3.58
C ARG A 617 0.32 -30.56 -2.40
N GLY A 618 0.09 -29.27 -2.59
CA GLY A 618 0.34 -28.25 -1.58
C GLY A 618 1.75 -27.65 -1.58
N ASP A 619 2.70 -28.21 -2.34
CA ASP A 619 4.09 -27.75 -2.34
C ASP A 619 4.40 -26.65 -3.39
N GLY A 620 3.43 -26.31 -4.22
CA GLY A 620 3.57 -25.23 -5.22
C GLY A 620 3.55 -23.86 -4.59
N LEU A 621 4.48 -23.01 -5.01
CA LEU A 621 4.65 -21.67 -4.49
C LEU A 621 4.54 -20.65 -5.62
N LEU A 622 3.50 -19.81 -5.57
CA LEU A 622 3.25 -18.76 -6.54
C LEU A 622 3.58 -17.39 -5.95
N GLU A 623 4.48 -16.67 -6.60
CA GLU A 623 4.68 -15.24 -6.39
C GLU A 623 4.17 -14.50 -7.62
N CYS A 624 3.27 -13.55 -7.43
CA CYS A 624 2.77 -12.69 -8.49
C CYS A 624 2.91 -11.23 -8.11
N GLY A 625 3.24 -10.37 -9.09
CA GLY A 625 3.26 -8.94 -8.93
C GLY A 625 2.91 -8.25 -10.24
N PHE A 626 2.22 -7.10 -10.16
CA PHE A 626 1.96 -6.28 -11.33
C PHE A 626 3.28 -5.94 -12.04
N ASP A 627 3.32 -6.11 -13.37
CA ASP A 627 4.48 -5.79 -14.19
C ASP A 627 4.19 -4.64 -15.14
N ARG A 628 3.12 -4.75 -15.91
CA ARG A 628 2.74 -3.76 -16.92
C ARG A 628 1.32 -3.95 -17.42
N TYR A 629 0.86 -3.01 -18.20
CA TYR A 629 -0.32 -3.16 -19.04
C TYR A 629 0.07 -3.63 -20.45
N GLN A 630 -0.70 -4.57 -21.02
CA GLN A 630 -0.54 -4.98 -22.43
C GLN A 630 -1.85 -4.85 -23.20
N PRO A 631 -1.81 -4.63 -24.53
CA PRO A 631 -3.02 -4.61 -25.35
C PRO A 631 -3.81 -5.91 -25.21
N VAL A 632 -5.12 -5.79 -25.02
CA VAL A 632 -6.00 -6.97 -24.96
C VAL A 632 -5.97 -7.72 -26.28
N ARG A 633 -5.82 -9.04 -26.19
CA ARG A 633 -5.86 -9.94 -27.35
C ARG A 633 -7.28 -10.44 -27.60
N GLY A 634 -7.80 -10.26 -28.80
CA GLY A 634 -9.14 -10.70 -29.18
C GLY A 634 -10.20 -9.61 -29.10
N PRO A 635 -11.47 -9.93 -28.78
CA PRO A 635 -12.54 -8.95 -28.69
C PRO A 635 -12.24 -7.89 -27.63
N ILE A 636 -12.35 -6.61 -28.01
CA ILE A 636 -12.12 -5.51 -27.07
C ILE A 636 -13.25 -5.49 -26.03
N PRO A 637 -12.94 -5.62 -24.75
CA PRO A 637 -13.94 -5.54 -23.70
C PRO A 637 -14.45 -4.12 -23.54
N VAL A 638 -15.77 -3.96 -23.63
CA VAL A 638 -16.44 -2.68 -23.48
C VAL A 638 -17.10 -2.61 -22.11
N ARG A 639 -16.98 -1.46 -21.46
CA ARG A 639 -17.64 -1.15 -20.20
C ARG A 639 -18.51 0.10 -20.40
N PRO A 640 -19.72 0.14 -19.85
CA PRO A 640 -20.47 1.39 -19.87
C PRO A 640 -19.78 2.44 -19.01
N ARG A 641 -19.78 3.69 -19.51
CA ARG A 641 -19.29 4.83 -18.74
C ARG A 641 -20.16 5.02 -17.48
N THR A 642 -19.58 5.62 -16.46
CA THR A 642 -20.25 5.90 -15.17
C THR A 642 -20.91 7.26 -15.11
N ASP A 643 -20.63 8.13 -16.12
CA ASP A 643 -21.26 9.44 -16.34
C ASP A 643 -22.15 9.46 -17.58
N HIS A 644 -22.81 10.60 -17.84
CA HIS A 644 -23.54 10.81 -19.09
C HIS A 644 -22.56 10.86 -20.25
N ASN A 645 -22.67 9.87 -21.15
CA ASN A 645 -21.70 9.64 -22.20
C ASN A 645 -21.63 10.81 -23.20
N PRO A 646 -20.52 11.59 -23.25
CA PRO A 646 -20.38 12.69 -24.21
C PRO A 646 -20.26 12.23 -25.66
N LEU A 647 -20.04 10.95 -25.95
CA LEU A 647 -20.09 10.39 -27.29
C LEU A 647 -21.51 10.36 -27.84
N ASP A 648 -22.52 10.23 -26.99
CA ASP A 648 -23.93 10.49 -27.34
C ASP A 648 -24.26 11.94 -27.01
N ARG A 649 -23.92 12.83 -27.98
CA ARG A 649 -24.09 14.28 -27.82
C ARG A 649 -25.54 14.66 -27.45
N LYS A 650 -26.53 13.97 -28.03
CA LYS A 650 -27.93 14.29 -27.80
C LYS A 650 -28.36 13.99 -26.39
N ALA A 651 -28.05 12.77 -25.91
CA ALA A 651 -28.35 12.35 -24.54
C ALA A 651 -27.59 13.22 -23.53
N TYR A 652 -26.31 13.54 -23.80
CA TYR A 652 -25.48 14.37 -22.96
C TYR A 652 -26.07 15.79 -22.81
N LEU A 653 -26.40 16.46 -23.94
CA LEU A 653 -26.96 17.81 -23.93
C LEU A 653 -28.35 17.87 -23.27
N LEU A 654 -29.19 16.84 -23.46
CA LEU A 654 -30.48 16.75 -22.78
C LEU A 654 -30.31 16.75 -21.26
N HIS A 655 -29.28 16.08 -20.75
CA HIS A 655 -28.98 16.07 -19.33
C HIS A 655 -28.44 17.41 -18.82
N VAL A 656 -27.43 17.98 -19.52
CA VAL A 656 -26.67 19.13 -19.05
C VAL A 656 -27.44 20.45 -19.26
N VAL A 657 -28.09 20.61 -20.41
CA VAL A 657 -28.79 21.85 -20.79
C VAL A 657 -30.28 21.74 -20.49
N ARG A 658 -30.80 20.54 -20.27
CA ARG A 658 -32.23 20.22 -20.11
C ARG A 658 -33.09 20.71 -21.31
N ARG A 659 -32.47 20.94 -22.46
CA ARG A 659 -33.06 21.33 -23.73
C ARG A 659 -32.30 20.63 -24.87
N VAL A 660 -33.01 20.18 -25.88
CA VAL A 660 -32.43 19.59 -27.11
C VAL A 660 -32.59 20.57 -28.25
#